data_2bd598332016603bf771ad26529619e8
#
_entry.id   2bd598332016603bf771ad26529619e8
#
_cell.length_a   1.000
_cell.length_b   1.000
_cell.length_c   1.000
_cell.angle_alpha   90.00
_cell.angle_beta   90.00
_cell.angle_gamma   90.00
#
_symmetry.space_group_name_H-M   'P 1'
#
loop_
_entity.id
_entity.type
_entity.pdbx_description
1 polymer ?
#
loop_
_entity_poly.entity_id
_entity_poly.type
_entity_poly.pdbx_seq_one_letter_code
_entity_poly.pdbx_strand_id
1 'polypeptide(L)'
;MKKLSLAIYWHMHQPVYEIEGTYLMPWARLHAVKDYLDMVLILEKFPKLKLNFDVVPALMDTVVDYIDGKHDIHSELTVSDVNNMNDEEKAFVLNNFFSSKFETMIFRSENYKNLYQKRFSKDVCNPDEFSLQELSDLMALFNLVWIDSVHYARYPRLQELWDKQYNYTLEDRVEIINIHREIMKEIIPTYKKYIHEGRIEMTTSAYYHSILPILIDLKASTKKSITNEGLPSTWSMIEDARAQIRKALDRVEEIMGIRPKGFWPPELCLGPKTLGILAQEGIEWTISDEGILSDSINFDFIRDFKGNLNDPYHLLKVYEYQTKSAPIDVIFRDRSIANLINFEYAGIDSKMAANDLFDKIKVIQNKLLVSPDDTHLLTIALDGENCWENYQNDGNEFLTNFYQMLENDESLETVLVTDYIKNDKYKKALNKIYSGSWIDKTFQYWIGESTKNKAWNYLKETRDCYESFVRENKEHPNLNYAYRELMIAEGSDWFWWYGEPNNSGQDYVFDYMYRERLKNVYLLLDLEPPEYLNESLITKVEMPFKHPTRTITPRMDGLLASYDDWYNSGNINMLDGPVFRENKNVDKIHFGCDENNVYFRLHVNKNASETSFIDRINQFYIYIRNANTIGNRAYIRLISKTDNPYPILREKFEHELTLTLIKDTLYPPRLTSCLHPNIWTLANPDGIDIVYNEVIDVAIPFDLLGVQKGETVEFFMANTDSGVKNTHIPQEILLSLTRN
;
A
#
# COMPACT_ATOMS: atom_id res chain seq x y z
N MET A 1 16.10 35.80 4.32
CA MET A 1 16.02 34.55 3.50
C MET A 1 14.91 34.72 2.46
N LYS A 2 15.04 34.15 1.28
CA LYS A 2 13.92 34.10 0.35
C LYS A 2 12.81 33.25 0.98
N LYS A 3 11.56 33.69 0.84
CA LYS A 3 10.40 32.95 1.33
C LYS A 3 10.19 31.70 0.46
N LEU A 4 9.96 30.54 1.08
CA LEU A 4 9.63 29.31 0.39
C LEU A 4 8.18 28.97 0.70
N SER A 5 7.37 28.77 -0.35
CA SER A 5 6.00 28.32 -0.23
C SER A 5 5.92 26.80 -0.27
N LEU A 6 5.10 26.23 0.61
CA LEU A 6 4.86 24.79 0.71
C LEU A 6 3.40 24.48 0.38
N ALA A 7 3.19 23.62 -0.60
CA ALA A 7 1.92 22.96 -0.82
C ALA A 7 1.95 21.60 -0.13
N ILE A 8 1.27 21.45 1.00
CA ILE A 8 1.07 20.17 1.66
C ILE A 8 -0.28 19.65 1.18
N TYR A 9 -0.28 18.45 0.58
CA TYR A 9 -1.40 17.94 -0.16
C TYR A 9 -1.68 16.48 0.20
N TRP A 10 -2.85 16.22 0.77
CA TRP A 10 -3.30 14.92 1.24
C TRP A 10 -4.38 14.35 0.33
N HIS A 11 -4.15 13.14 -0.17
CA HIS A 11 -5.09 12.40 -1.00
C HIS A 11 -5.81 11.34 -0.16
N MET A 12 -7.15 11.34 -0.19
CA MET A 12 -8.02 10.43 0.54
C MET A 12 -8.85 9.60 -0.43
N HIS A 13 -8.63 8.29 -0.43
CA HIS A 13 -9.31 7.36 -1.34
C HIS A 13 -9.54 6.00 -0.72
N GLN A 14 -10.76 5.49 -0.87
CA GLN A 14 -11.11 4.09 -0.69
C GLN A 14 -12.05 3.66 -1.81
N PRO A 15 -11.93 2.42 -2.33
CA PRO A 15 -12.84 1.92 -3.35
C PRO A 15 -14.25 1.70 -2.79
N VAL A 16 -15.22 1.49 -3.70
CA VAL A 16 -16.59 1.16 -3.32
C VAL A 16 -16.68 -0.32 -3.00
N TYR A 17 -16.56 -0.68 -1.73
CA TYR A 17 -16.64 -2.05 -1.22
C TYR A 17 -18.07 -2.63 -1.16
N GLU A 18 -19.09 -1.88 -1.56
CA GLU A 18 -20.50 -2.26 -1.47
C GLU A 18 -20.89 -3.20 -2.62
N ILE A 19 -21.56 -4.29 -2.34
CA ILE A 19 -22.26 -5.16 -3.28
C ILE A 19 -23.67 -5.41 -2.75
N GLU A 20 -24.69 -5.20 -3.58
CA GLU A 20 -26.10 -5.41 -3.22
C GLU A 20 -26.54 -4.73 -1.89
N GLY A 21 -26.01 -3.56 -1.61
CA GLY A 21 -26.33 -2.77 -0.42
C GLY A 21 -25.51 -3.07 0.82
N THR A 22 -24.60 -4.07 0.76
CA THR A 22 -23.72 -4.45 1.88
C THR A 22 -22.28 -4.12 1.58
N TYR A 23 -21.57 -3.45 2.49
CA TYR A 23 -20.13 -3.24 2.39
C TYR A 23 -19.37 -4.48 2.85
N LEU A 24 -18.60 -5.10 1.97
CA LEU A 24 -17.86 -6.33 2.25
C LEU A 24 -16.60 -6.11 3.09
N MET A 25 -16.03 -4.90 3.02
CA MET A 25 -14.81 -4.52 3.75
C MET A 25 -15.03 -3.25 4.56
N PRO A 26 -14.37 -3.10 5.74
CA PRO A 26 -14.63 -2.02 6.69
C PRO A 26 -13.76 -0.78 6.47
N TRP A 27 -12.82 -0.78 5.51
CA TRP A 27 -11.70 0.15 5.45
C TRP A 27 -12.15 1.62 5.40
N ALA A 28 -13.13 1.95 4.55
CA ALA A 28 -13.64 3.32 4.47
C ALA A 28 -14.18 3.84 5.82
N ARG A 29 -14.88 3.00 6.60
CA ARG A 29 -15.36 3.36 7.93
C ARG A 29 -14.23 3.49 8.94
N LEU A 30 -13.27 2.57 8.91
CA LEU A 30 -12.16 2.57 9.85
C LEU A 30 -11.24 3.78 9.64
N HIS A 31 -10.87 4.08 8.39
CA HIS A 31 -10.12 5.31 8.07
C HIS A 31 -10.95 6.59 8.35
N ALA A 32 -12.27 6.52 8.24
CA ALA A 32 -13.10 7.69 8.55
C ALA A 32 -13.07 8.11 10.02
N VAL A 33 -12.81 7.17 10.93
CA VAL A 33 -12.69 7.47 12.37
C VAL A 33 -11.25 7.61 12.84
N LYS A 34 -10.31 7.33 11.94
CA LYS A 34 -8.88 7.38 12.22
C LYS A 34 -8.22 8.60 11.57
N ASP A 35 -8.43 8.83 10.25
CA ASP A 35 -7.58 9.72 9.46
C ASP A 35 -8.32 10.94 8.88
N TYR A 36 -9.59 10.82 8.46
CA TYR A 36 -10.21 11.89 7.67
C TYR A 36 -10.60 13.13 8.46
N LEU A 37 -10.89 12.98 9.74
CA LEU A 37 -11.28 14.10 10.59
C LEU A 37 -10.10 14.70 11.34
N ASP A 38 -9.23 13.89 11.94
CA ASP A 38 -8.07 14.34 12.74
C ASP A 38 -7.09 15.16 11.93
N MET A 39 -6.82 14.77 10.67
CA MET A 39 -5.95 15.50 9.73
C MET A 39 -6.44 16.94 9.46
N VAL A 40 -7.72 17.21 9.65
CA VAL A 40 -8.30 18.56 9.52
C VAL A 40 -8.41 19.25 10.89
N LEU A 41 -8.74 18.52 11.95
CA LEU A 41 -8.84 19.08 13.31
C LEU A 41 -7.51 19.65 13.79
N ILE A 42 -6.39 19.15 13.31
CA ILE A 42 -5.06 19.67 13.63
C ILE A 42 -4.92 21.17 13.30
N LEU A 43 -5.69 21.68 12.34
CA LEU A 43 -5.73 23.09 11.98
C LEU A 43 -6.17 23.98 13.15
N GLU A 44 -6.91 23.47 14.14
CA GLU A 44 -7.30 24.23 15.33
C GLU A 44 -6.10 24.73 16.12
N LYS A 45 -5.00 23.96 16.10
CA LYS A 45 -3.77 24.28 16.83
C LYS A 45 -2.87 25.27 16.08
N PHE A 46 -3.02 25.41 14.74
CA PHE A 46 -2.10 26.14 13.88
C PHE A 46 -2.82 27.15 12.98
N PRO A 47 -3.08 28.39 13.45
CA PRO A 47 -3.90 29.37 12.71
C PRO A 47 -3.38 29.80 11.35
N LYS A 48 -2.05 29.77 11.10
CA LYS A 48 -1.46 30.15 9.82
C LYS A 48 -1.39 29.01 8.81
N LEU A 49 -1.54 27.75 9.30
CA LEU A 49 -1.39 26.57 8.46
C LEU A 49 -2.50 26.51 7.41
N LYS A 50 -2.11 26.24 6.17
CA LYS A 50 -2.98 25.97 5.03
C LYS A 50 -2.65 24.61 4.44
N LEU A 51 -3.67 23.81 4.13
CA LEU A 51 -3.54 22.48 3.60
C LEU A 51 -4.39 22.31 2.32
N ASN A 52 -3.96 21.40 1.47
CA ASN A 52 -4.71 21.01 0.28
C ASN A 52 -5.16 19.57 0.45
N PHE A 53 -6.42 19.29 0.15
CA PHE A 53 -7.00 17.96 0.25
C PHE A 53 -7.64 17.55 -1.07
N ASP A 54 -7.47 16.30 -1.40
CA ASP A 54 -8.30 15.59 -2.36
C ASP A 54 -9.07 14.49 -1.61
N VAL A 55 -10.37 14.54 -1.70
CA VAL A 55 -11.23 13.47 -1.20
C VAL A 55 -12.04 12.94 -2.38
N VAL A 56 -11.78 11.69 -2.75
CA VAL A 56 -12.43 11.07 -3.90
C VAL A 56 -13.95 11.01 -3.67
N PRO A 57 -14.79 11.42 -4.65
CA PRO A 57 -16.24 11.48 -4.46
C PRO A 57 -16.89 10.17 -4.02
N ALA A 58 -16.41 9.03 -4.52
CA ALA A 58 -16.88 7.71 -4.09
C ALA A 58 -16.68 7.46 -2.59
N LEU A 59 -15.56 7.95 -2.03
CA LEU A 59 -15.31 7.90 -0.59
C LEU A 59 -16.28 8.82 0.18
N MET A 60 -16.54 10.03 -0.33
CA MET A 60 -17.53 10.93 0.29
C MET A 60 -18.91 10.28 0.37
N ASP A 61 -19.33 9.61 -0.71
CA ASP A 61 -20.61 8.89 -0.75
C ASP A 61 -20.64 7.75 0.25
N THR A 62 -19.55 6.99 0.35
CA THR A 62 -19.43 5.90 1.32
C THR A 62 -19.51 6.40 2.76
N VAL A 63 -18.86 7.52 3.09
CA VAL A 63 -18.99 8.14 4.42
C VAL A 63 -20.44 8.56 4.71
N VAL A 64 -21.12 9.16 3.73
CA VAL A 64 -22.55 9.52 3.87
C VAL A 64 -23.41 8.27 4.11
N ASP A 65 -23.19 7.19 3.39
CA ASP A 65 -23.89 5.92 3.56
C ASP A 65 -23.76 5.37 4.99
N TYR A 66 -22.56 5.42 5.58
CA TYR A 66 -22.37 5.02 6.99
C TYR A 66 -23.08 5.95 7.97
N ILE A 67 -23.05 7.25 7.72
CA ILE A 67 -23.80 8.25 8.53
C ILE A 67 -25.30 7.95 8.50
N ASP A 68 -25.82 7.57 7.32
CA ASP A 68 -27.23 7.23 7.10
C ASP A 68 -27.63 5.84 7.63
N GLY A 69 -26.68 5.10 8.21
CA GLY A 69 -26.92 3.86 8.94
C GLY A 69 -26.60 2.58 8.20
N LYS A 70 -25.95 2.63 7.02
CA LYS A 70 -25.42 1.42 6.38
C LYS A 70 -24.31 0.79 7.22
N HIS A 71 -24.09 -0.50 7.02
CA HIS A 71 -23.09 -1.30 7.71
C HIS A 71 -22.15 -1.99 6.71
N ASP A 72 -20.93 -2.23 7.16
CA ASP A 72 -20.09 -3.29 6.61
C ASP A 72 -20.27 -4.58 7.41
N ILE A 73 -19.82 -5.72 6.87
CA ILE A 73 -19.93 -7.02 7.53
C ILE A 73 -19.31 -6.99 8.93
N HIS A 74 -18.17 -6.28 9.13
CA HIS A 74 -17.52 -6.19 10.45
C HIS A 74 -18.39 -5.41 11.44
N SER A 75 -18.95 -4.28 11.04
CA SER A 75 -19.83 -3.50 11.92
C SER A 75 -21.16 -4.21 12.20
N GLU A 76 -21.71 -4.93 11.23
CA GLU A 76 -22.93 -5.73 11.39
C GLU A 76 -22.71 -6.85 12.43
N LEU A 77 -21.63 -7.62 12.29
CA LEU A 77 -21.25 -8.63 13.28
C LEU A 77 -20.95 -8.01 14.65
N THR A 78 -20.32 -6.83 14.68
CA THR A 78 -20.02 -6.14 15.94
C THR A 78 -21.29 -5.80 16.72
N VAL A 79 -22.37 -5.42 16.07
CA VAL A 79 -23.64 -5.08 16.73
C VAL A 79 -24.59 -6.27 16.88
N SER A 80 -24.19 -7.47 16.46
CA SER A 80 -25.00 -8.69 16.60
C SER A 80 -24.82 -9.35 17.97
N ASP A 81 -25.78 -10.17 18.38
CA ASP A 81 -25.69 -10.96 19.61
C ASP A 81 -24.81 -12.19 19.39
N VAL A 82 -23.66 -12.26 20.07
CA VAL A 82 -22.70 -13.36 19.98
C VAL A 82 -23.33 -14.74 20.30
N ASN A 83 -24.43 -14.79 21.09
CA ASN A 83 -25.11 -16.04 21.40
C ASN A 83 -25.82 -16.64 20.16
N ASN A 84 -26.10 -15.86 19.17
CA ASN A 84 -26.80 -16.25 17.95
C ASN A 84 -25.83 -16.51 16.77
N MET A 85 -24.52 -16.27 16.94
CA MET A 85 -23.54 -16.46 15.87
C MET A 85 -23.40 -17.94 15.49
N ASN A 86 -23.47 -18.22 14.20
CA ASN A 86 -23.13 -19.52 13.63
C ASN A 86 -21.59 -19.70 13.52
N ASP A 87 -21.16 -20.89 13.15
CA ASP A 87 -19.72 -21.22 13.12
C ASP A 87 -18.97 -20.46 12.00
N GLU A 88 -19.62 -20.13 10.89
CA GLU A 88 -19.04 -19.33 9.81
C GLU A 88 -18.81 -17.88 10.25
N GLU A 89 -19.76 -17.28 10.97
CA GLU A 89 -19.62 -15.93 11.54
C GLU A 89 -18.53 -15.86 12.60
N LYS A 90 -18.43 -16.86 13.48
CA LYS A 90 -17.33 -16.97 14.46
C LYS A 90 -15.98 -17.09 13.78
N ALA A 91 -15.89 -17.94 12.73
CA ALA A 91 -14.68 -18.10 11.94
C ALA A 91 -14.32 -16.79 11.21
N PHE A 92 -15.30 -16.06 10.67
CA PHE A 92 -15.09 -14.76 10.06
C PHE A 92 -14.50 -13.76 11.07
N VAL A 93 -15.08 -13.66 12.27
CA VAL A 93 -14.56 -12.79 13.34
C VAL A 93 -13.11 -13.13 13.66
N LEU A 94 -12.78 -14.40 13.87
CA LEU A 94 -11.43 -14.84 14.22
C LEU A 94 -10.41 -14.68 13.09
N ASN A 95 -10.85 -14.61 11.84
CA ASN A 95 -9.96 -14.45 10.71
C ASN A 95 -9.77 -12.98 10.29
N ASN A 96 -10.74 -12.10 10.57
CA ASN A 96 -10.74 -10.76 10.00
C ASN A 96 -10.62 -9.63 11.05
N PHE A 97 -10.93 -9.87 12.33
CA PHE A 97 -10.89 -8.82 13.36
C PHE A 97 -9.50 -8.66 14.02
N PHE A 98 -8.46 -9.16 13.35
CA PHE A 98 -7.06 -8.87 13.68
C PHE A 98 -6.34 -8.08 12.58
N SER A 99 -7.10 -7.57 11.60
CA SER A 99 -6.57 -6.75 10.50
C SER A 99 -6.24 -5.33 11.00
N SER A 100 -5.22 -5.23 11.83
CA SER A 100 -4.70 -4.02 12.45
C SER A 100 -3.18 -4.18 12.65
N LYS A 101 -2.42 -3.09 12.69
CA LYS A 101 -0.97 -3.14 12.87
C LYS A 101 -0.61 -3.63 14.27
N PHE A 102 0.37 -4.54 14.39
CA PHE A 102 0.71 -5.16 15.67
C PHE A 102 1.24 -4.17 16.68
N GLU A 103 2.36 -3.51 16.33
CA GLU A 103 3.15 -2.72 17.25
C GLU A 103 2.43 -1.43 17.67
N THR A 104 1.69 -0.82 16.77
CA THR A 104 1.07 0.49 16.94
C THR A 104 -0.39 0.43 17.34
N MET A 105 -1.10 -0.68 17.03
CA MET A 105 -2.53 -0.83 17.28
C MET A 105 -2.86 -2.00 18.21
N ILE A 106 -2.55 -3.27 17.83
CA ILE A 106 -2.92 -4.44 18.62
C ILE A 106 -2.28 -4.42 20.02
N PHE A 107 -0.99 -4.04 20.11
CA PHE A 107 -0.25 -4.03 21.37
C PHE A 107 -0.61 -2.87 22.30
N ARG A 108 -1.46 -1.95 21.87
CA ARG A 108 -2.03 -0.90 22.75
C ARG A 108 -3.00 -1.50 23.79
N SER A 109 -3.58 -2.68 23.54
CA SER A 109 -4.45 -3.40 24.45
C SER A 109 -3.88 -4.76 24.82
N GLU A 110 -3.71 -5.01 26.13
CA GLU A 110 -3.20 -6.31 26.61
C GLU A 110 -4.17 -7.45 26.27
N ASN A 111 -5.49 -7.20 26.34
CA ASN A 111 -6.48 -8.21 25.97
C ASN A 111 -6.45 -8.51 24.47
N TYR A 112 -6.36 -7.49 23.62
CA TYR A 112 -6.30 -7.68 22.16
C TYR A 112 -5.03 -8.45 21.76
N LYS A 113 -3.90 -8.11 22.35
CA LYS A 113 -2.64 -8.84 22.20
C LYS A 113 -2.76 -10.32 22.61
N ASN A 114 -3.41 -10.60 23.76
CA ASN A 114 -3.61 -11.97 24.24
C ASN A 114 -4.53 -12.76 23.30
N LEU A 115 -5.60 -12.17 22.81
CA LEU A 115 -6.51 -12.77 21.83
C LEU A 115 -5.80 -13.05 20.51
N TYR A 116 -4.95 -12.13 20.05
CA TYR A 116 -4.13 -12.31 18.87
C TYR A 116 -3.16 -13.49 19.05
N GLN A 117 -2.42 -13.53 20.15
CA GLN A 117 -1.49 -14.63 20.45
C GLN A 117 -2.20 -15.98 20.55
N LYS A 118 -3.40 -16.01 21.15
CA LYS A 118 -4.23 -17.21 21.21
C LYS A 118 -4.64 -17.69 19.83
N ARG A 119 -5.11 -16.77 18.96
CA ARG A 119 -5.56 -17.07 17.59
C ARG A 119 -4.44 -17.63 16.73
N PHE A 120 -3.27 -17.00 16.77
CA PHE A 120 -2.13 -17.34 15.92
C PHE A 120 -1.11 -18.27 16.58
N SER A 121 -1.45 -18.87 17.72
CA SER A 121 -0.63 -19.93 18.34
C SER A 121 -0.69 -21.27 17.60
N LYS A 122 -1.68 -21.44 16.69
CA LYS A 122 -1.91 -22.64 15.88
C LYS A 122 -2.23 -22.22 14.45
N ASP A 123 -1.79 -23.04 13.48
CA ASP A 123 -2.03 -22.80 12.05
C ASP A 123 -3.52 -22.85 11.68
N VAL A 124 -4.27 -23.74 12.33
CA VAL A 124 -5.71 -23.90 12.11
C VAL A 124 -6.47 -23.31 13.29
N CYS A 125 -7.34 -22.33 12.99
CA CYS A 125 -8.24 -21.77 13.97
C CYS A 125 -9.39 -22.73 14.24
N ASN A 126 -9.58 -23.12 15.52
CA ASN A 126 -10.78 -23.78 15.97
C ASN A 126 -11.64 -22.77 16.73
N PRO A 127 -12.81 -22.35 16.18
CA PRO A 127 -13.70 -21.39 16.84
C PRO A 127 -14.16 -21.82 18.24
N ASP A 128 -14.28 -23.13 18.49
CA ASP A 128 -14.68 -23.67 19.80
C ASP A 128 -13.66 -23.44 20.93
N GLU A 129 -12.46 -23.06 20.59
CA GLU A 129 -11.42 -22.69 21.58
C GLU A 129 -11.63 -21.28 22.15
N PHE A 130 -12.49 -20.46 21.50
CA PHE A 130 -12.80 -19.11 21.93
C PHE A 130 -14.18 -19.05 22.59
N SER A 131 -14.26 -18.47 23.77
CA SER A 131 -15.53 -18.20 24.41
C SER A 131 -16.30 -17.10 23.69
N LEU A 132 -17.62 -17.07 23.87
CA LEU A 132 -18.46 -15.99 23.32
C LEU A 132 -18.04 -14.60 23.84
N GLN A 133 -17.51 -14.54 25.08
CA GLN A 133 -17.00 -13.30 25.65
C GLN A 133 -15.72 -12.85 24.96
N GLU A 134 -14.81 -13.76 24.63
CA GLU A 134 -13.58 -13.44 23.88
C GLU A 134 -13.90 -12.93 22.47
N LEU A 135 -14.91 -13.49 21.80
CA LEU A 135 -15.39 -12.97 20.51
C LEU A 135 -15.99 -11.56 20.66
N SER A 136 -16.79 -11.33 21.73
CA SER A 136 -17.33 -10.01 22.04
C SER A 136 -16.22 -8.98 22.27
N ASP A 137 -15.22 -9.34 23.07
CA ASP A 137 -14.07 -8.49 23.37
C ASP A 137 -13.24 -8.19 22.12
N LEU A 138 -13.00 -9.20 21.27
CA LEU A 138 -12.29 -9.06 20.00
C LEU A 138 -12.97 -8.03 19.08
N MET A 139 -14.28 -8.16 18.89
CA MET A 139 -15.03 -7.23 18.03
C MET A 139 -15.03 -5.79 18.58
N ALA A 140 -15.12 -5.63 19.90
CA ALA A 140 -15.00 -4.31 20.52
C ALA A 140 -13.63 -3.70 20.35
N LEU A 141 -12.57 -4.44 20.68
CA LEU A 141 -11.18 -3.98 20.65
C LEU A 141 -10.70 -3.65 19.24
N PHE A 142 -11.08 -4.46 18.23
CA PHE A 142 -10.80 -4.16 16.83
C PHE A 142 -11.32 -2.78 16.43
N ASN A 143 -12.59 -2.49 16.75
CA ASN A 143 -13.16 -1.19 16.38
C ASN A 143 -12.60 -0.02 17.21
N LEU A 144 -12.24 -0.26 18.47
CA LEU A 144 -11.65 0.78 19.33
C LEU A 144 -10.24 1.20 18.92
N VAL A 145 -9.39 0.24 18.50
CA VAL A 145 -8.00 0.57 18.13
C VAL A 145 -7.89 1.40 16.85
N TRP A 146 -8.93 1.40 16.02
CA TRP A 146 -9.01 2.21 14.81
C TRP A 146 -9.48 3.65 15.07
N ILE A 147 -9.96 3.97 16.27
CA ILE A 147 -10.36 5.36 16.58
C ILE A 147 -9.12 6.16 16.96
N ASP A 148 -8.88 7.27 16.25
CA ASP A 148 -7.76 8.15 16.55
C ASP A 148 -7.84 8.72 17.97
N SER A 149 -6.67 8.90 18.59
CA SER A 149 -6.53 9.36 19.97
C SER A 149 -7.11 10.75 20.23
N VAL A 150 -7.21 11.61 19.24
CA VAL A 150 -7.80 12.95 19.35
C VAL A 150 -9.28 12.89 19.77
N HIS A 151 -9.97 11.81 19.46
CA HIS A 151 -11.38 11.64 19.76
C HIS A 151 -11.65 11.26 21.20
N TYR A 152 -10.69 10.67 21.94
CA TYR A 152 -10.89 10.25 23.33
C TYR A 152 -11.23 11.42 24.26
N ALA A 153 -10.56 12.57 24.06
CA ALA A 153 -10.88 13.78 24.82
C ALA A 153 -12.25 14.41 24.44
N ARG A 154 -12.74 14.12 23.23
CA ARG A 154 -13.99 14.68 22.69
C ARG A 154 -15.22 13.84 23.06
N TYR A 155 -15.01 12.53 23.26
CA TYR A 155 -16.05 11.55 23.59
C TYR A 155 -15.70 10.84 24.90
N PRO A 156 -16.14 11.35 26.08
CA PRO A 156 -15.79 10.74 27.38
C PRO A 156 -16.16 9.25 27.49
N ARG A 157 -17.26 8.84 26.86
CA ARG A 157 -17.69 7.45 26.84
C ARG A 157 -16.71 6.54 26.10
N LEU A 158 -16.00 7.06 25.11
CA LEU A 158 -14.95 6.35 24.38
C LEU A 158 -13.78 5.97 25.31
N GLN A 159 -13.35 6.89 26.17
CA GLN A 159 -12.31 6.62 27.17
C GLN A 159 -12.74 5.51 28.14
N GLU A 160 -13.97 5.56 28.64
CA GLU A 160 -14.51 4.52 29.53
C GLU A 160 -14.53 3.15 28.85
N LEU A 161 -14.93 3.08 27.58
CA LEU A 161 -14.94 1.85 26.79
C LEU A 161 -13.52 1.32 26.56
N TRP A 162 -12.56 2.19 26.26
CA TRP A 162 -11.17 1.81 26.13
C TRP A 162 -10.58 1.26 27.44
N ASP A 163 -10.82 1.93 28.57
CA ASP A 163 -10.27 1.53 29.88
C ASP A 163 -10.86 0.20 30.39
N LYS A 164 -12.02 -0.20 29.88
CA LYS A 164 -12.69 -1.45 30.24
C LYS A 164 -11.88 -2.69 29.89
N GLN A 165 -11.23 -2.74 28.72
CA GLN A 165 -10.36 -3.80 28.19
C GLN A 165 -10.98 -5.21 28.08
N TYR A 166 -11.90 -5.63 28.94
CA TYR A 166 -12.50 -6.97 29.03
C TYR A 166 -14.00 -6.89 29.26
N ASN A 167 -14.70 -7.99 28.95
CA ASN A 167 -16.12 -8.17 29.22
C ASN A 167 -17.03 -7.14 28.52
N TYR A 168 -16.74 -6.83 27.26
CA TYR A 168 -17.61 -5.97 26.48
C TYR A 168 -18.97 -6.62 26.24
N THR A 169 -20.02 -5.88 26.54
CA THR A 169 -21.41 -6.29 26.30
C THR A 169 -21.85 -5.94 24.88
N LEU A 170 -23.03 -6.39 24.47
CA LEU A 170 -23.64 -5.99 23.22
C LEU A 170 -23.85 -4.46 23.18
N GLU A 171 -24.32 -3.88 24.29
CA GLU A 171 -24.56 -2.45 24.42
C GLU A 171 -23.26 -1.65 24.24
N ASP A 172 -22.13 -2.11 24.80
CA ASP A 172 -20.83 -1.47 24.59
C ASP A 172 -20.42 -1.49 23.11
N ARG A 173 -20.62 -2.64 22.42
CA ARG A 173 -20.26 -2.79 21.01
C ARG A 173 -21.15 -1.92 20.10
N VAL A 174 -22.45 -1.85 20.40
CA VAL A 174 -23.37 -0.94 19.71
C VAL A 174 -22.95 0.52 19.91
N GLU A 175 -22.57 0.88 21.14
CA GLU A 175 -22.10 2.25 21.46
C GLU A 175 -20.84 2.61 20.72
N ILE A 176 -19.86 1.70 20.59
CA ILE A 176 -18.64 1.92 19.80
C ILE A 176 -19.00 2.27 18.34
N ILE A 177 -19.88 1.51 17.69
CA ILE A 177 -20.30 1.77 16.32
C ILE A 177 -21.10 3.09 16.21
N ASN A 178 -21.87 3.45 17.23
CA ASN A 178 -22.54 4.75 17.26
C ASN A 178 -21.54 5.90 17.37
N ILE A 179 -20.49 5.76 18.18
CA ILE A 179 -19.40 6.76 18.26
C ILE A 179 -18.71 6.90 16.90
N HIS A 180 -18.45 5.80 16.18
CA HIS A 180 -17.94 5.88 14.80
C HIS A 180 -18.81 6.78 13.93
N ARG A 181 -20.14 6.61 13.97
CA ARG A 181 -21.07 7.44 13.19
C ARG A 181 -21.05 8.91 13.63
N GLU A 182 -20.96 9.18 14.92
CA GLU A 182 -20.89 10.57 15.40
C GLU A 182 -19.58 11.26 14.92
N ILE A 183 -18.46 10.55 14.95
CA ILE A 183 -17.19 11.07 14.38
C ILE A 183 -17.34 11.35 12.87
N MET A 184 -17.90 10.40 12.12
CA MET A 184 -18.09 10.56 10.67
C MET A 184 -19.00 11.74 10.31
N LYS A 185 -20.05 12.02 11.11
CA LYS A 185 -20.92 13.18 10.92
C LYS A 185 -20.20 14.52 10.96
N GLU A 186 -19.06 14.60 11.62
CA GLU A 186 -18.29 15.82 11.75
C GLU A 186 -17.35 16.08 10.56
N ILE A 187 -17.04 15.07 9.73
CA ILE A 187 -16.06 15.17 8.64
C ILE A 187 -16.45 16.29 7.68
N ILE A 188 -17.56 16.14 6.97
CA ILE A 188 -17.99 17.11 5.94
C ILE A 188 -18.17 18.54 6.50
N PRO A 189 -18.85 18.75 7.65
CA PRO A 189 -18.96 20.08 8.25
C PRO A 189 -17.62 20.71 8.59
N THR A 190 -16.66 19.93 9.08
CA THR A 190 -15.33 20.43 9.44
C THR A 190 -14.53 20.87 8.22
N TYR A 191 -14.54 20.06 7.13
CA TYR A 191 -13.94 20.47 5.87
C TYR A 191 -14.56 21.76 5.34
N LYS A 192 -15.90 21.86 5.30
CA LYS A 192 -16.62 23.07 4.87
C LYS A 192 -16.23 24.31 5.65
N LYS A 193 -16.10 24.18 6.98
CA LYS A 193 -15.64 25.27 7.86
C LYS A 193 -14.29 25.80 7.39
N TYR A 194 -13.29 24.93 7.23
CA TYR A 194 -11.94 25.37 6.88
C TYR A 194 -11.77 25.78 5.41
N ILE A 195 -12.59 25.25 4.51
CA ILE A 195 -12.70 25.74 3.12
C ILE A 195 -13.22 27.20 3.17
N HIS A 196 -14.29 27.47 3.94
CA HIS A 196 -14.86 28.81 4.04
C HIS A 196 -13.88 29.80 4.72
N GLU A 197 -13.08 29.34 5.66
CA GLU A 197 -12.02 30.14 6.29
C GLU A 197 -10.80 30.39 5.39
N GLY A 198 -10.75 29.79 4.19
CA GLY A 198 -9.62 29.88 3.25
C GLY A 198 -8.35 29.19 3.80
N ARG A 199 -8.50 28.14 4.58
CA ARG A 199 -7.43 27.36 5.17
C ARG A 199 -7.27 25.97 4.53
N ILE A 200 -8.30 25.51 3.85
CA ILE A 200 -8.26 24.29 3.03
C ILE A 200 -8.61 24.64 1.60
N GLU A 201 -7.83 24.12 0.65
CA GLU A 201 -8.23 23.93 -0.73
C GLU A 201 -8.71 22.51 -0.93
N MET A 202 -9.95 22.36 -1.43
CA MET A 202 -10.51 21.07 -1.82
C MET A 202 -10.37 20.91 -3.33
N THR A 203 -9.73 19.83 -3.75
CA THR A 203 -9.66 19.38 -5.13
C THR A 203 -10.54 18.15 -5.33
N THR A 204 -10.46 17.50 -6.46
CA THR A 204 -11.15 16.23 -6.73
C THR A 204 -10.28 15.31 -7.59
N SER A 205 -10.63 14.03 -7.60
CA SER A 205 -10.08 13.00 -8.47
C SER A 205 -11.16 12.48 -9.44
N ALA A 206 -10.86 11.48 -10.26
CA ALA A 206 -11.88 10.74 -10.98
C ALA A 206 -12.87 10.11 -10.00
N TYR A 207 -14.17 10.10 -10.31
CA TYR A 207 -15.22 9.74 -9.34
C TYR A 207 -15.00 8.41 -8.63
N TYR A 208 -14.57 7.37 -9.37
CA TYR A 208 -14.23 6.05 -8.88
C TYR A 208 -12.74 5.75 -9.03
N HIS A 209 -11.90 6.77 -9.00
CA HIS A 209 -10.43 6.65 -9.02
C HIS A 209 -9.89 5.88 -10.23
N SER A 210 -10.48 6.05 -11.40
CA SER A 210 -10.08 5.35 -12.64
C SER A 210 -8.79 5.92 -13.22
N ILE A 211 -7.89 5.05 -13.70
CA ILE A 211 -6.65 5.49 -14.37
C ILE A 211 -6.96 6.10 -15.73
N LEU A 212 -7.16 7.42 -15.74
CA LEU A 212 -7.63 8.17 -16.92
C LEU A 212 -6.79 7.93 -18.18
N PRO A 213 -5.43 7.91 -18.14
CA PRO A 213 -4.64 7.63 -19.33
C PRO A 213 -4.96 6.27 -19.97
N ILE A 214 -5.28 5.24 -19.17
CA ILE A 214 -5.62 3.90 -19.67
C ILE A 214 -7.00 3.94 -20.36
N LEU A 215 -8.00 4.59 -19.75
CA LEU A 215 -9.31 4.75 -20.37
C LEU A 215 -9.25 5.54 -21.69
N ILE A 216 -8.42 6.58 -21.75
CA ILE A 216 -8.33 7.50 -22.88
C ILE A 216 -7.56 6.88 -24.05
N ASP A 217 -6.44 6.18 -23.79
CA ASP A 217 -5.53 5.71 -24.84
C ASP A 217 -4.74 4.48 -24.42
N LEU A 218 -5.29 3.32 -24.71
CA LEU A 218 -4.63 2.04 -24.43
C LEU A 218 -3.22 1.95 -25.02
N LYS A 219 -3.00 2.43 -26.25
CA LYS A 219 -1.69 2.37 -26.89
C LYS A 219 -0.61 3.17 -26.17
N ALA A 220 -0.98 4.33 -25.59
CA ALA A 220 -0.03 5.12 -24.83
C ALA A 220 0.32 4.43 -23.51
N SER A 221 -0.64 3.73 -22.93
CA SER A 221 -0.52 3.08 -21.62
C SER A 221 0.29 1.79 -21.66
N THR A 222 0.32 1.08 -22.80
CA THR A 222 0.97 -0.22 -22.92
C THR A 222 2.42 -0.18 -23.43
N LYS A 223 2.99 1.00 -23.62
CA LYS A 223 4.35 1.14 -24.21
C LYS A 223 5.48 0.46 -23.43
N LYS A 224 5.30 0.22 -22.13
CA LYS A 224 6.26 -0.45 -21.25
C LYS A 224 5.63 -1.65 -20.55
N SER A 225 4.57 -2.21 -21.11
CA SER A 225 3.87 -3.35 -20.53
C SER A 225 4.71 -4.63 -20.60
N ILE A 226 4.54 -5.51 -19.62
CA ILE A 226 5.17 -6.84 -19.57
C ILE A 226 4.65 -7.69 -20.75
N THR A 227 3.34 -7.67 -20.97
CA THR A 227 2.71 -8.31 -22.12
C THR A 227 1.47 -7.54 -22.58
N ASN A 228 1.12 -7.70 -23.86
CA ASN A 228 -0.16 -7.22 -24.40
C ASN A 228 -1.14 -8.37 -24.65
N GLU A 229 -0.79 -9.58 -24.25
CA GLU A 229 -1.66 -10.75 -24.36
C GLU A 229 -2.94 -10.55 -23.53
N GLY A 230 -4.08 -10.92 -24.10
CA GLY A 230 -5.39 -10.76 -23.46
C GLY A 230 -5.99 -9.35 -23.55
N LEU A 231 -5.26 -8.35 -24.04
CA LEU A 231 -5.81 -7.02 -24.28
C LEU A 231 -6.54 -6.93 -25.63
N PRO A 232 -7.64 -6.15 -25.71
CA PRO A 232 -8.22 -5.79 -26.99
C PRO A 232 -7.21 -5.00 -27.83
N SER A 233 -7.29 -5.15 -29.16
CA SER A 233 -6.34 -4.51 -30.10
C SER A 233 -6.32 -3.00 -30.01
N THR A 234 -7.44 -2.38 -29.70
CA THR A 234 -7.58 -0.93 -29.47
C THR A 234 -8.84 -0.64 -28.67
N TRP A 235 -8.78 0.38 -27.81
CA TRP A 235 -9.96 1.05 -27.30
C TRP A 235 -9.67 2.53 -27.01
N SER A 236 -10.76 3.28 -26.84
CA SER A 236 -10.75 4.62 -26.27
C SER A 236 -12.10 4.83 -25.57
N MET A 237 -12.08 4.98 -24.25
CA MET A 237 -13.25 5.26 -23.43
C MET A 237 -13.22 6.73 -22.97
N ILE A 238 -13.05 7.67 -23.92
CA ILE A 238 -12.90 9.10 -23.62
C ILE A 238 -14.14 9.67 -22.93
N GLU A 239 -15.35 9.23 -23.33
CA GLU A 239 -16.57 9.73 -22.74
C GLU A 239 -16.75 9.22 -21.30
N ASP A 240 -16.28 8.02 -20.98
CA ASP A 240 -16.27 7.54 -19.60
C ASP A 240 -15.26 8.33 -18.76
N ALA A 241 -14.05 8.57 -19.26
CA ALA A 241 -13.09 9.44 -18.59
C ALA A 241 -13.67 10.84 -18.32
N ARG A 242 -14.43 11.43 -19.29
CA ARG A 242 -15.16 12.70 -19.07
C ARG A 242 -16.24 12.57 -18.01
N ALA A 243 -17.01 11.48 -18.04
CA ALA A 243 -18.07 11.23 -17.06
C ALA A 243 -17.49 11.11 -15.65
N GLN A 244 -16.36 10.38 -15.48
CA GLN A 244 -15.62 10.29 -14.22
C GLN A 244 -15.24 11.68 -13.68
N ILE A 245 -14.74 12.58 -14.54
CA ILE A 245 -14.33 13.93 -14.14
C ILE A 245 -15.56 14.83 -13.85
N ARG A 246 -16.54 14.90 -14.76
CA ARG A 246 -17.71 15.77 -14.60
C ARG A 246 -18.51 15.43 -13.36
N LYS A 247 -18.85 14.15 -13.18
CA LYS A 247 -19.59 13.69 -12.01
C LYS A 247 -18.83 13.99 -10.71
N ALA A 248 -17.49 13.88 -10.73
CA ALA A 248 -16.67 14.20 -9.58
C ALA A 248 -16.76 15.69 -9.23
N LEU A 249 -16.60 16.57 -10.21
CA LEU A 249 -16.73 18.01 -10.03
C LEU A 249 -18.11 18.40 -9.48
N ASP A 250 -19.17 17.84 -10.08
CA ASP A 250 -20.55 18.12 -9.69
C ASP A 250 -20.84 17.61 -8.27
N ARG A 251 -20.31 16.45 -7.90
CA ARG A 251 -20.52 15.87 -6.56
C ARG A 251 -19.79 16.64 -5.47
N VAL A 252 -18.55 17.04 -5.70
CA VAL A 252 -17.82 17.88 -4.73
C VAL A 252 -18.49 19.24 -4.58
N GLU A 253 -18.97 19.85 -5.68
CA GLU A 253 -19.73 21.10 -5.62
C GLU A 253 -21.02 20.94 -4.80
N GLU A 254 -21.75 19.84 -4.99
CA GLU A 254 -22.96 19.51 -4.22
C GLU A 254 -22.67 19.35 -2.73
N ILE A 255 -21.66 18.52 -2.38
CA ILE A 255 -21.34 18.21 -0.98
C ILE A 255 -20.63 19.38 -0.30
N MET A 256 -19.58 19.96 -0.91
CA MET A 256 -18.70 20.93 -0.26
C MET A 256 -19.11 22.40 -0.51
N GLY A 257 -19.95 22.65 -1.52
CA GLY A 257 -20.40 23.99 -1.87
C GLY A 257 -19.39 24.79 -2.69
N ILE A 258 -18.34 24.15 -3.21
CA ILE A 258 -17.32 24.76 -4.06
C ILE A 258 -17.02 23.86 -5.26
N ARG A 259 -16.80 24.45 -6.42
CA ARG A 259 -16.33 23.70 -7.59
C ARG A 259 -14.81 23.67 -7.62
N PRO A 260 -14.18 22.49 -7.56
CA PRO A 260 -12.74 22.35 -7.55
C PRO A 260 -12.06 22.98 -8.77
N LYS A 261 -10.90 23.59 -8.57
CA LYS A 261 -10.04 24.13 -9.62
C LYS A 261 -8.87 23.23 -9.96
N GLY A 262 -8.39 22.52 -8.95
CA GLY A 262 -7.35 21.51 -9.05
C GLY A 262 -7.90 20.10 -9.18
N PHE A 263 -7.09 19.22 -9.76
CA PHE A 263 -7.44 17.84 -9.97
C PHE A 263 -6.26 16.92 -9.58
N TRP A 264 -6.53 15.93 -8.73
CA TRP A 264 -5.61 14.85 -8.44
C TRP A 264 -5.85 13.70 -9.42
N PRO A 265 -4.98 13.48 -10.40
CA PRO A 265 -5.12 12.31 -11.26
C PRO A 265 -4.91 11.03 -10.44
N PRO A 266 -5.80 10.04 -10.54
CA PRO A 266 -5.59 8.77 -9.86
C PRO A 266 -4.18 8.25 -10.06
N GLU A 267 -3.47 7.92 -8.95
CA GLU A 267 -2.08 7.47 -8.93
C GLU A 267 -1.09 8.47 -9.57
N LEU A 268 -1.43 9.75 -9.56
CA LEU A 268 -0.74 10.82 -10.30
C LEU A 268 -0.47 10.48 -11.77
N CYS A 269 -1.33 9.62 -12.35
CA CYS A 269 -1.24 9.17 -13.72
C CYS A 269 -1.60 10.27 -14.70
N LEU A 270 -0.64 10.76 -15.44
CA LEU A 270 -0.85 11.78 -16.46
C LEU A 270 -0.38 11.37 -17.86
N GLY A 271 -0.85 12.13 -18.84
CA GLY A 271 -0.39 12.12 -20.21
C GLY A 271 -0.99 13.30 -20.99
N PRO A 272 -0.49 13.59 -22.22
CA PRO A 272 -0.93 14.75 -23.00
C PRO A 272 -2.43 14.80 -23.26
N LYS A 273 -3.06 13.65 -23.51
CA LYS A 273 -4.51 13.57 -23.77
C LYS A 273 -5.31 13.82 -22.49
N THR A 274 -4.83 13.32 -21.35
CA THR A 274 -5.43 13.52 -20.04
C THR A 274 -5.47 15.02 -19.71
N LEU A 275 -4.34 15.72 -19.83
CA LEU A 275 -4.30 17.19 -19.64
C LEU A 275 -5.28 17.92 -20.56
N GLY A 276 -5.39 17.47 -21.81
CA GLY A 276 -6.35 18.05 -22.77
C GLY A 276 -7.80 17.89 -22.34
N ILE A 277 -8.17 16.75 -21.74
CA ILE A 277 -9.52 16.51 -21.24
C ILE A 277 -9.77 17.30 -19.96
N LEU A 278 -8.83 17.29 -19.01
CA LEU A 278 -8.94 18.07 -17.77
C LEU A 278 -9.19 19.57 -18.07
N ALA A 279 -8.41 20.16 -19.00
CA ALA A 279 -8.59 21.55 -19.41
C ALA A 279 -9.96 21.79 -20.08
N GLN A 280 -10.50 20.82 -20.84
CA GLN A 280 -11.84 20.92 -21.46
C GLN A 280 -12.96 20.87 -20.42
N GLU A 281 -12.77 20.13 -19.33
CA GLU A 281 -13.73 20.05 -18.22
C GLU A 281 -13.58 21.21 -17.21
N GLY A 282 -12.71 22.17 -17.47
CA GLY A 282 -12.56 23.40 -16.70
C GLY A 282 -11.60 23.31 -15.51
N ILE A 283 -10.75 22.29 -15.47
CA ILE A 283 -9.67 22.18 -14.48
C ILE A 283 -8.57 23.19 -14.84
N GLU A 284 -8.16 23.98 -13.86
CA GLU A 284 -7.16 25.03 -14.03
C GLU A 284 -5.74 24.50 -13.78
N TRP A 285 -5.58 23.54 -12.84
CA TRP A 285 -4.30 22.95 -12.52
C TRP A 285 -4.40 21.48 -12.08
N THR A 286 -3.27 20.77 -12.16
CA THR A 286 -3.14 19.37 -11.72
C THR A 286 -1.76 19.11 -11.15
N ILE A 287 -1.57 17.91 -10.61
CA ILE A 287 -0.33 17.51 -9.96
C ILE A 287 0.22 16.22 -10.59
N SER A 288 1.53 16.05 -10.58
CA SER A 288 2.19 14.78 -10.88
C SER A 288 3.48 14.61 -10.06
N ASP A 289 4.29 13.63 -10.46
CA ASP A 289 5.51 13.24 -9.73
C ASP A 289 6.78 13.80 -10.37
N GLU A 290 7.83 14.03 -9.56
CA GLU A 290 9.13 14.53 -10.05
C GLU A 290 9.73 13.67 -11.16
N GLY A 291 9.48 12.34 -11.15
CA GLY A 291 9.98 11.46 -12.20
C GLY A 291 9.32 11.72 -13.55
N ILE A 292 8.02 12.08 -13.55
CA ILE A 292 7.33 12.52 -14.77
C ILE A 292 7.88 13.85 -15.26
N LEU A 293 8.18 14.78 -14.36
CA LEU A 293 8.84 16.04 -14.73
C LEU A 293 10.23 15.79 -15.31
N SER A 294 11.06 14.96 -14.65
CA SER A 294 12.40 14.58 -15.10
C SER A 294 12.41 14.16 -16.58
N ASP A 295 11.55 13.19 -16.94
CA ASP A 295 11.45 12.69 -18.32
C ASP A 295 10.80 13.72 -19.28
N SER A 296 9.98 14.63 -18.76
CA SER A 296 9.31 15.65 -19.54
C SER A 296 10.24 16.77 -19.99
N ILE A 297 11.16 17.19 -19.11
CA ILE A 297 12.12 18.28 -19.38
C ILE A 297 13.53 17.78 -19.69
N ASN A 298 13.75 16.46 -19.66
CA ASN A 298 15.04 15.79 -19.82
C ASN A 298 16.09 16.33 -18.84
N PHE A 299 15.74 16.32 -17.56
CA PHE A 299 16.58 16.79 -16.45
C PHE A 299 16.53 15.81 -15.28
N ASP A 300 17.68 15.28 -14.84
CA ASP A 300 17.77 14.35 -13.73
C ASP A 300 17.83 15.08 -12.38
N PHE A 301 16.92 14.73 -11.48
CA PHE A 301 16.88 15.23 -10.10
C PHE A 301 17.87 14.46 -9.23
N ILE A 302 19.15 14.88 -9.26
CA ILE A 302 20.22 14.25 -8.47
C ILE A 302 20.15 14.73 -7.02
N ARG A 303 20.30 13.79 -6.09
CA ARG A 303 20.35 14.04 -4.65
C ARG A 303 21.74 13.72 -4.06
N ASP A 304 22.06 14.39 -2.97
CA ASP A 304 23.27 14.08 -2.19
C ASP A 304 23.05 12.82 -1.32
N PHE A 305 24.10 12.41 -0.61
CA PHE A 305 24.04 11.21 0.26
C PHE A 305 23.05 11.32 1.44
N LYS A 306 22.52 12.51 1.72
CA LYS A 306 21.45 12.75 2.70
C LYS A 306 20.05 12.84 2.08
N GLY A 307 19.93 12.59 0.79
CA GLY A 307 18.65 12.68 0.06
C GLY A 307 18.25 14.09 -0.34
N ASN A 308 19.07 15.11 -0.12
CA ASN A 308 18.73 16.49 -0.50
C ASN A 308 18.97 16.72 -1.99
N LEU A 309 18.00 17.33 -2.69
CA LEU A 309 18.19 17.77 -4.07
C LEU A 309 19.41 18.64 -4.24
N ASN A 310 20.29 18.31 -5.19
CA ASN A 310 21.45 19.14 -5.53
C ASN A 310 21.01 20.44 -6.20
N ASP A 311 20.05 20.38 -7.10
CA ASP A 311 19.44 21.51 -7.78
C ASP A 311 17.91 21.44 -7.67
N PRO A 312 17.27 22.14 -6.72
CA PRO A 312 15.83 22.14 -6.54
C PRO A 312 15.08 23.05 -7.52
N TYR A 313 15.79 23.90 -8.27
CA TYR A 313 15.21 24.97 -9.05
C TYR A 313 14.12 24.53 -10.04
N HIS A 314 14.33 23.42 -10.73
CA HIS A 314 13.38 22.92 -11.73
C HIS A 314 12.15 22.25 -11.07
N LEU A 315 12.33 21.56 -9.94
CA LEU A 315 11.22 20.87 -9.28
C LEU A 315 10.23 21.84 -8.64
N LEU A 316 10.73 22.96 -8.11
CA LEU A 316 9.95 23.89 -7.30
C LEU A 316 9.28 25.00 -8.12
N LYS A 317 8.81 24.66 -9.32
CA LYS A 317 8.13 25.58 -10.25
C LYS A 317 6.75 25.10 -10.65
N VAL A 318 5.87 26.04 -10.91
CA VAL A 318 4.63 25.78 -11.64
C VAL A 318 4.95 25.70 -13.12
N TYR A 319 4.41 24.70 -13.80
CA TYR A 319 4.59 24.49 -15.23
C TYR A 319 3.27 24.70 -15.97
N GLU A 320 3.26 25.56 -16.97
CA GLU A 320 2.11 25.76 -17.85
C GLU A 320 2.20 24.88 -19.10
N TYR A 321 1.23 24.00 -19.29
CA TYR A 321 1.11 23.12 -20.46
C TYR A 321 0.02 23.64 -21.39
N GLN A 322 0.36 23.88 -22.66
CA GLN A 322 -0.59 24.33 -23.68
C GLN A 322 -1.38 23.15 -24.22
N THR A 323 -2.66 23.11 -23.97
CA THR A 323 -3.60 22.18 -24.61
C THR A 323 -4.25 22.79 -25.82
N LYS A 324 -5.09 22.03 -26.55
CA LYS A 324 -5.86 22.56 -27.68
C LYS A 324 -7.02 23.49 -27.26
N SER A 325 -7.47 23.37 -26.00
CA SER A 325 -8.63 24.11 -25.47
C SER A 325 -8.20 25.31 -24.63
N ALA A 326 -7.40 25.10 -23.61
CA ALA A 326 -6.92 26.13 -22.70
C ALA A 326 -5.57 25.67 -22.09
N PRO A 327 -4.72 26.57 -21.60
CA PRO A 327 -3.57 26.18 -20.80
C PRO A 327 -4.03 25.51 -19.50
N ILE A 328 -3.21 24.60 -18.98
CA ILE A 328 -3.38 23.97 -17.67
C ILE A 328 -2.06 23.98 -16.93
N ASP A 329 -2.10 24.36 -15.67
CA ASP A 329 -0.90 24.39 -14.84
C ASP A 329 -0.64 23.01 -14.23
N VAL A 330 0.63 22.64 -14.09
CA VAL A 330 1.07 21.36 -13.48
C VAL A 330 2.09 21.66 -12.40
N ILE A 331 1.86 21.16 -11.20
CA ILE A 331 2.84 21.12 -10.11
C ILE A 331 3.39 19.72 -9.95
N PHE A 332 4.56 19.58 -9.34
CA PHE A 332 5.22 18.30 -9.17
C PHE A 332 5.67 18.09 -7.74
N ARG A 333 5.37 16.91 -7.17
CA ARG A 333 5.77 16.57 -5.80
C ARG A 333 7.26 16.23 -5.71
N ASP A 334 7.86 16.50 -4.56
CA ASP A 334 9.15 15.91 -4.18
C ASP A 334 8.91 14.47 -3.72
N ARG A 335 9.37 13.50 -4.52
CA ARG A 335 9.21 12.07 -4.23
C ARG A 335 9.96 11.66 -2.98
N SER A 336 11.17 12.19 -2.77
CA SER A 336 12.01 11.81 -1.63
C SER A 336 11.37 12.21 -0.31
N ILE A 337 10.85 13.43 -0.22
CA ILE A 337 10.13 13.90 0.98
C ILE A 337 8.88 13.06 1.22
N ALA A 338 8.10 12.77 0.19
CA ALA A 338 6.93 11.93 0.31
C ALA A 338 7.28 10.51 0.80
N ASN A 339 8.34 9.91 0.26
CA ASN A 339 8.81 8.58 0.67
C ASN A 339 9.33 8.56 2.12
N LEU A 340 10.01 9.61 2.58
CA LEU A 340 10.42 9.71 3.98
C LEU A 340 9.23 9.65 4.93
N ILE A 341 8.16 10.39 4.62
CA ILE A 341 6.93 10.38 5.43
C ILE A 341 6.25 9.01 5.35
N ASN A 342 6.10 8.44 4.16
CA ASN A 342 5.39 7.17 3.98
C ASN A 342 6.11 5.96 4.58
N PHE A 343 7.44 5.92 4.51
CA PHE A 343 8.17 4.66 4.72
C PHE A 343 9.27 4.73 5.78
N GLU A 344 9.91 5.88 5.98
CA GLU A 344 11.13 5.94 6.79
C GLU A 344 10.86 6.49 8.21
N TYR A 345 10.00 7.50 8.34
CA TYR A 345 9.81 8.19 9.61
C TYR A 345 8.96 7.43 10.62
N ALA A 346 8.14 6.48 10.18
CA ALA A 346 7.31 5.66 11.06
C ALA A 346 8.11 4.90 12.13
N GLY A 347 9.35 4.48 11.82
CA GLY A 347 10.25 3.78 12.75
C GLY A 347 11.13 4.69 13.61
N ILE A 348 10.95 6.01 13.55
CA ILE A 348 11.81 7.01 14.20
C ILE A 348 11.00 7.78 15.25
N ASP A 349 11.66 8.27 16.30
CA ASP A 349 11.04 9.19 17.24
C ASP A 349 10.38 10.37 16.50
N SER A 350 9.11 10.61 16.80
CA SER A 350 8.26 11.58 16.08
C SER A 350 8.86 13.00 16.02
N LYS A 351 9.55 13.43 17.09
CA LYS A 351 10.21 14.73 17.12
C LYS A 351 11.48 14.74 16.29
N MET A 352 12.24 13.65 16.31
CA MET A 352 13.44 13.53 15.47
C MET A 352 13.07 13.51 13.99
N ALA A 353 12.03 12.77 13.62
CA ALA A 353 11.51 12.70 12.25
C ALA A 353 11.03 14.09 11.77
N ALA A 354 10.26 14.81 12.60
CA ALA A 354 9.79 16.15 12.27
C ALA A 354 10.95 17.16 12.12
N ASN A 355 11.99 17.08 12.97
CA ASN A 355 13.19 17.90 12.84
C ASN A 355 13.95 17.60 11.54
N ASP A 356 14.15 16.32 11.19
CA ASP A 356 14.84 15.95 9.95
C ASP A 356 14.10 16.47 8.72
N LEU A 357 12.76 16.31 8.69
CA LEU A 357 11.94 16.84 7.60
C LEU A 357 12.07 18.36 7.48
N PHE A 358 11.98 19.06 8.61
CA PHE A 358 12.13 20.53 8.64
C PHE A 358 13.51 20.97 8.18
N ASP A 359 14.58 20.32 8.64
CA ASP A 359 15.96 20.62 8.24
C ASP A 359 16.17 20.39 6.74
N LYS A 360 15.60 19.34 6.15
CA LYS A 360 15.63 19.11 4.69
C LYS A 360 14.96 20.24 3.92
N ILE A 361 13.81 20.72 4.39
CA ILE A 361 13.13 21.89 3.80
C ILE A 361 14.03 23.14 3.89
N LYS A 362 14.69 23.35 5.02
CA LYS A 362 15.64 24.47 5.18
C LYS A 362 16.87 24.35 4.29
N VAL A 363 17.36 23.13 4.05
CA VAL A 363 18.46 22.89 3.08
C VAL A 363 18.02 23.27 1.66
N ILE A 364 16.80 22.86 1.25
CA ILE A 364 16.23 23.25 -0.04
C ILE A 364 16.12 24.77 -0.14
N GLN A 365 15.54 25.44 0.88
CA GLN A 365 15.39 26.89 0.93
C GLN A 365 16.75 27.61 0.77
N ASN A 366 17.80 27.14 1.44
CA ASN A 366 19.13 27.72 1.36
C ASN A 366 19.73 27.59 -0.07
N LYS A 367 19.49 26.49 -0.76
CA LYS A 367 19.92 26.31 -2.17
C LYS A 367 19.24 27.30 -3.13
N LEU A 368 18.06 27.80 -2.80
CA LEU A 368 17.33 28.78 -3.59
C LEU A 368 17.83 30.23 -3.44
N LEU A 369 18.72 30.52 -2.51
CA LEU A 369 19.25 31.89 -2.32
C LEU A 369 19.94 32.44 -3.55
N VAL A 370 20.49 31.58 -4.39
CA VAL A 370 21.16 31.94 -5.66
C VAL A 370 20.20 31.97 -6.86
N SER A 371 18.97 31.56 -6.69
CA SER A 371 17.96 31.60 -7.75
C SER A 371 17.65 33.04 -8.16
N PRO A 372 17.52 33.36 -9.46
CA PRO A 372 17.09 34.68 -9.91
C PRO A 372 15.60 34.94 -9.63
N ASP A 373 14.80 33.88 -9.50
CA ASP A 373 13.34 33.99 -9.30
C ASP A 373 13.01 34.14 -7.81
N ASP A 374 11.88 34.77 -7.51
CA ASP A 374 11.44 35.02 -6.16
C ASP A 374 10.33 34.05 -5.70
N THR A 375 9.74 33.27 -6.63
CA THR A 375 8.66 32.31 -6.33
C THR A 375 9.15 30.88 -6.51
N HIS A 376 8.94 30.07 -5.44
CA HIS A 376 9.25 28.64 -5.44
C HIS A 376 8.20 27.92 -4.60
N LEU A 377 7.68 26.81 -5.12
CA LEU A 377 6.67 25.96 -4.49
C LEU A 377 7.26 24.57 -4.24
N LEU A 378 7.50 24.23 -2.98
CA LEU A 378 7.78 22.86 -2.60
C LEU A 378 6.45 22.11 -2.41
N THR A 379 6.23 21.06 -3.16
CA THR A 379 5.02 20.25 -3.08
C THR A 379 5.30 18.95 -2.34
N ILE A 380 4.66 18.76 -1.18
CA ILE A 380 4.65 17.55 -0.37
C ILE A 380 3.28 16.92 -0.58
N ALA A 381 3.20 15.85 -1.34
CA ALA A 381 1.93 15.25 -1.73
C ALA A 381 2.00 13.72 -1.65
N LEU A 382 1.06 13.12 -0.90
CA LEU A 382 0.99 11.68 -0.66
C LEU A 382 -0.42 11.28 -0.18
N ASP A 383 -0.64 9.98 -0.04
CA ASP A 383 -1.85 9.44 0.57
C ASP A 383 -1.98 9.93 2.01
N GLY A 384 -3.18 10.37 2.35
CA GLY A 384 -3.45 10.95 3.66
C GLY A 384 -3.91 9.95 4.72
N GLU A 385 -4.02 8.67 4.37
CA GLU A 385 -4.57 7.63 5.25
C GLU A 385 -3.61 6.46 5.48
N ASN A 386 -2.79 6.08 4.51
CA ASN A 386 -2.10 4.79 4.50
C ASN A 386 -0.90 4.68 5.45
N CYS A 387 -0.15 5.74 5.70
CA CYS A 387 1.10 5.64 6.45
C CYS A 387 0.92 5.66 7.98
N TRP A 388 -0.16 6.22 8.50
CA TRP A 388 -0.31 6.55 9.92
C TRP A 388 -0.43 5.33 10.81
N GLU A 389 -0.94 4.20 10.32
CA GLU A 389 -0.95 2.94 11.06
C GLU A 389 0.44 2.47 11.51
N ASN A 390 1.48 2.88 10.79
CA ASN A 390 2.86 2.54 11.10
C ASN A 390 3.50 3.49 12.12
N TYR A 391 2.88 4.65 12.37
CA TYR A 391 3.37 5.63 13.33
C TYR A 391 2.83 5.35 14.73
N GLN A 392 3.61 5.70 15.75
CA GLN A 392 3.10 5.74 17.11
C GLN A 392 1.99 6.80 17.22
N ASN A 393 0.89 6.44 17.89
CA ASN A 393 -0.26 7.31 18.10
C ASN A 393 -0.75 8.00 16.80
N ASP A 394 -0.83 7.19 15.73
CA ASP A 394 -1.37 7.60 14.43
C ASP A 394 -0.68 8.84 13.81
N GLY A 395 0.60 9.04 14.13
CA GLY A 395 1.41 10.16 13.60
C GLY A 395 1.09 11.54 14.19
N ASN A 396 0.21 11.63 15.20
CA ASN A 396 -0.23 12.89 15.79
C ASN A 396 0.93 13.75 16.33
N GLU A 397 1.91 13.14 17.01
CA GLU A 397 3.09 13.85 17.51
C GLU A 397 4.00 14.31 16.37
N PHE A 398 4.17 13.50 15.33
CA PHE A 398 4.96 13.85 14.15
C PHE A 398 4.37 15.09 13.46
N LEU A 399 3.09 15.04 13.09
CA LEU A 399 2.39 16.14 12.43
C LEU A 399 2.34 17.40 13.32
N THR A 400 2.06 17.25 14.61
CA THR A 400 2.02 18.38 15.54
C THR A 400 3.39 19.07 15.65
N ASN A 401 4.49 18.31 15.78
CA ASN A 401 5.83 18.88 15.85
C ASN A 401 6.21 19.57 14.53
N PHE A 402 5.95 18.93 13.41
CA PHE A 402 6.26 19.47 12.08
C PHE A 402 5.49 20.77 11.81
N TYR A 403 4.18 20.76 12.02
CA TYR A 403 3.34 21.96 11.81
C TYR A 403 3.67 23.10 12.79
N GLN A 404 4.06 22.77 14.02
CA GLN A 404 4.53 23.79 14.97
C GLN A 404 5.80 24.51 14.47
N MET A 405 6.71 23.79 13.83
CA MET A 405 7.91 24.39 13.24
C MET A 405 7.55 25.31 12.07
N LEU A 406 6.63 24.87 11.20
CA LEU A 406 6.14 25.69 10.09
C LEU A 406 5.42 26.95 10.58
N GLU A 407 4.57 26.82 11.61
CA GLU A 407 3.84 27.96 12.21
C GLU A 407 4.77 29.04 12.75
N ASN A 408 5.94 28.64 13.28
CA ASN A 408 6.91 29.51 13.92
C ASN A 408 7.96 30.12 12.96
N ASP A 409 8.14 29.55 11.75
CA ASP A 409 9.16 30.03 10.80
C ASP A 409 8.56 31.04 9.81
N GLU A 410 8.87 32.32 9.97
CA GLU A 410 8.38 33.40 9.10
C GLU A 410 8.92 33.32 7.64
N SER A 411 9.95 32.54 7.40
CA SER A 411 10.54 32.36 6.07
C SER A 411 9.92 31.23 5.26
N LEU A 412 9.04 30.44 5.86
CA LEU A 412 8.24 29.40 5.25
C LEU A 412 6.76 29.79 5.31
N GLU A 413 5.99 29.40 4.31
CA GLU A 413 4.53 29.55 4.35
C GLU A 413 3.85 28.36 3.68
N THR A 414 2.80 27.86 4.29
CA THR A 414 1.91 26.91 3.64
C THR A 414 0.89 27.66 2.80
N VAL A 415 0.58 27.14 1.61
CA VAL A 415 -0.27 27.84 0.62
C VAL A 415 -1.38 26.93 0.10
N LEU A 416 -2.49 27.56 -0.31
CA LEU A 416 -3.47 26.95 -1.18
C LEU A 416 -2.94 27.07 -2.62
N VAL A 417 -2.96 25.95 -3.35
CA VAL A 417 -2.30 25.84 -4.65
C VAL A 417 -2.91 26.79 -5.67
N THR A 418 -4.24 26.89 -5.72
CA THR A 418 -4.92 27.82 -6.64
C THR A 418 -4.52 29.28 -6.39
N ASP A 419 -4.42 29.70 -5.13
CA ASP A 419 -4.02 31.06 -4.79
C ASP A 419 -2.55 31.33 -5.14
N TYR A 420 -1.69 30.35 -4.90
CA TYR A 420 -0.28 30.44 -5.28
C TYR A 420 -0.10 30.57 -6.79
N ILE A 421 -0.74 29.70 -7.57
CA ILE A 421 -0.67 29.68 -9.04
C ILE A 421 -1.13 31.00 -9.66
N LYS A 422 -2.22 31.60 -9.14
CA LYS A 422 -2.73 32.90 -9.62
C LYS A 422 -1.74 34.04 -9.42
N ASN A 423 -0.91 33.94 -8.39
CA ASN A 423 0.05 35.00 -8.02
C ASN A 423 1.46 34.71 -8.57
N ASP A 424 1.74 33.52 -9.08
CA ASP A 424 3.05 33.14 -9.61
C ASP A 424 3.32 33.79 -10.97
N LYS A 425 4.34 34.66 -11.01
CA LYS A 425 4.80 35.37 -12.21
C LYS A 425 5.91 34.64 -12.96
N TYR A 426 6.40 33.53 -12.42
CA TYR A 426 7.60 32.85 -12.91
C TYR A 426 7.31 31.40 -13.34
N LYS A 427 6.08 31.14 -13.83
CA LYS A 427 5.71 29.86 -14.41
C LYS A 427 6.63 29.46 -15.56
N LYS A 428 6.94 28.18 -15.67
CA LYS A 428 7.73 27.61 -16.77
C LYS A 428 6.83 27.02 -17.84
N ALA A 429 7.20 27.16 -19.10
CA ALA A 429 6.50 26.46 -20.17
C ALA A 429 6.86 24.96 -20.14
N LEU A 430 5.85 24.09 -20.16
CA LEU A 430 6.00 22.65 -20.32
C LEU A 430 5.63 22.28 -21.75
N ASN A 431 6.64 22.08 -22.60
CA ASN A 431 6.43 21.80 -24.02
C ASN A 431 5.98 20.36 -24.28
N LYS A 432 6.29 19.44 -23.36
CA LYS A 432 5.99 18.02 -23.45
C LYS A 432 5.74 17.49 -22.05
N ILE A 433 4.78 16.58 -21.91
CA ILE A 433 4.62 15.78 -20.69
C ILE A 433 4.85 14.31 -21.01
N TYR A 434 5.60 13.65 -20.15
CA TYR A 434 5.79 12.21 -20.19
C TYR A 434 4.53 11.50 -19.66
N SER A 435 4.14 10.37 -20.28
CA SER A 435 2.98 9.60 -19.84
C SER A 435 3.43 8.54 -18.82
N GLY A 436 2.87 8.59 -17.63
CA GLY A 436 3.18 7.65 -16.57
C GLY A 436 2.53 8.01 -15.24
N SER A 437 2.85 7.24 -14.21
CA SER A 437 2.38 7.39 -12.83
C SER A 437 3.49 7.84 -11.87
N TRP A 438 3.15 8.01 -10.61
CA TRP A 438 4.14 8.24 -9.55
C TRP A 438 4.96 7.00 -9.19
N ILE A 439 4.52 5.80 -9.60
CA ILE A 439 5.23 4.55 -9.38
C ILE A 439 5.99 4.19 -10.66
N ASP A 440 7.32 4.18 -10.60
CA ASP A 440 8.24 3.78 -11.66
C ASP A 440 8.00 4.46 -13.02
N LYS A 441 7.23 5.56 -13.05
CA LYS A 441 6.88 6.30 -14.27
C LYS A 441 6.17 5.45 -15.31
N THR A 442 5.45 4.39 -14.90
CA THR A 442 4.77 3.43 -15.78
C THR A 442 3.31 3.24 -15.38
N PHE A 443 2.55 2.49 -16.19
CA PHE A 443 1.19 2.05 -15.86
C PHE A 443 1.12 0.54 -15.56
N GLN A 444 2.26 -0.14 -15.46
CA GLN A 444 2.35 -1.60 -15.37
C GLN A 444 1.65 -2.18 -14.13
N TYR A 445 1.43 -1.37 -13.09
CA TYR A 445 0.71 -1.79 -11.88
C TYR A 445 -0.79 -1.99 -12.11
N TRP A 446 -1.34 -1.43 -13.19
CA TRP A 446 -2.75 -1.50 -13.53
C TRP A 446 -3.03 -2.19 -14.87
N ILE A 447 -2.01 -2.39 -15.73
CA ILE A 447 -2.15 -2.98 -17.06
C ILE A 447 -0.83 -3.60 -17.52
N GLY A 448 -0.90 -4.65 -18.35
CA GLY A 448 0.30 -5.25 -18.95
C GLY A 448 0.72 -6.57 -18.30
N GLU A 449 0.07 -6.99 -17.21
CA GLU A 449 0.13 -8.36 -16.69
C GLU A 449 -1.09 -9.14 -17.16
N SER A 450 -0.98 -10.47 -17.31
CA SER A 450 -1.99 -11.29 -17.99
C SER A 450 -3.37 -11.25 -17.32
N THR A 451 -3.43 -11.29 -15.99
CA THR A 451 -4.68 -11.25 -15.23
C THR A 451 -5.33 -9.87 -15.33
N LYS A 452 -4.52 -8.81 -15.19
CA LYS A 452 -4.95 -7.43 -15.40
C LYS A 452 -5.52 -7.21 -16.79
N ASN A 453 -4.81 -7.72 -17.81
CA ASN A 453 -5.22 -7.60 -19.20
C ASN A 453 -6.57 -8.32 -19.45
N LYS A 454 -6.76 -9.51 -18.85
CA LYS A 454 -8.02 -10.24 -18.91
C LYS A 454 -9.16 -9.46 -18.24
N ALA A 455 -8.90 -8.85 -17.09
CA ALA A 455 -9.88 -7.98 -16.42
C ALA A 455 -10.28 -6.80 -17.31
N TRP A 456 -9.31 -6.09 -17.92
CA TRP A 456 -9.60 -5.01 -18.86
C TRP A 456 -10.41 -5.49 -20.07
N ASN A 457 -10.19 -6.71 -20.56
CA ASN A 457 -10.99 -7.28 -21.64
C ASN A 457 -12.43 -7.51 -21.20
N TYR A 458 -12.65 -8.07 -19.99
CA TYR A 458 -14.00 -8.25 -19.44
C TYR A 458 -14.77 -6.93 -19.29
N LEU A 459 -14.09 -5.89 -18.79
CA LEU A 459 -14.66 -4.54 -18.73
C LEU A 459 -15.05 -4.04 -20.12
N LYS A 460 -14.17 -4.19 -21.10
CA LYS A 460 -14.42 -3.77 -22.49
C LYS A 460 -15.63 -4.48 -23.10
N GLU A 461 -15.73 -5.80 -22.95
CA GLU A 461 -16.85 -6.59 -23.46
C GLU A 461 -18.18 -6.15 -22.81
N THR A 462 -18.17 -5.96 -21.49
CA THR A 462 -19.35 -5.47 -20.74
C THR A 462 -19.77 -4.08 -21.20
N ARG A 463 -18.79 -3.19 -21.40
CA ARG A 463 -19.05 -1.83 -21.91
C ARG A 463 -19.62 -1.81 -23.33
N ASP A 464 -19.11 -2.67 -24.22
CA ASP A 464 -19.61 -2.81 -25.58
C ASP A 464 -21.07 -3.33 -25.60
N CYS A 465 -21.37 -4.26 -24.70
CA CYS A 465 -22.74 -4.73 -24.48
C CYS A 465 -23.66 -3.58 -24.03
N TYR A 466 -23.25 -2.82 -23.01
CA TYR A 466 -23.99 -1.66 -22.53
C TYR A 466 -24.25 -0.64 -23.64
N GLU A 467 -23.21 -0.22 -24.39
CA GLU A 467 -23.38 0.72 -25.50
C GLU A 467 -24.33 0.23 -26.58
N SER A 468 -24.25 -1.05 -26.91
CA SER A 468 -25.13 -1.65 -27.93
C SER A 468 -26.58 -1.62 -27.44
N PHE A 469 -26.80 -1.97 -26.18
CA PHE A 469 -28.13 -1.97 -25.57
C PHE A 469 -28.73 -0.57 -25.52
N VAL A 470 -27.99 0.45 -25.10
CA VAL A 470 -28.43 1.84 -25.00
C VAL A 470 -28.88 2.39 -26.35
N ARG A 471 -28.24 2.02 -27.48
CA ARG A 471 -28.59 2.49 -28.80
C ARG A 471 -30.03 2.12 -29.18
N GLU A 472 -30.47 0.93 -28.73
CA GLU A 472 -31.80 0.39 -29.07
C GLU A 472 -32.85 0.65 -27.98
N ASN A 473 -32.42 0.84 -26.71
CA ASN A 473 -33.29 0.87 -25.54
C ASN A 473 -33.09 2.14 -24.66
N LYS A 474 -33.16 3.33 -25.29
CA LYS A 474 -32.88 4.62 -24.65
C LYS A 474 -33.74 4.96 -23.44
N GLU A 475 -34.94 4.40 -23.34
CA GLU A 475 -35.91 4.66 -22.27
C GLU A 475 -35.88 3.58 -21.18
N HIS A 476 -34.91 2.65 -21.20
CA HIS A 476 -34.83 1.61 -20.19
C HIS A 476 -34.57 2.22 -18.80
N PRO A 477 -35.34 1.86 -17.74
CA PRO A 477 -35.31 2.55 -16.46
C PRO A 477 -33.97 2.42 -15.70
N ASN A 478 -33.22 1.36 -15.94
CA ASN A 478 -32.00 1.05 -15.17
C ASN A 478 -30.71 1.48 -15.88
N LEU A 479 -30.74 2.20 -17.00
CA LEU A 479 -29.52 2.61 -17.73
C LEU A 479 -28.51 3.33 -16.82
N ASN A 480 -28.97 4.24 -15.99
CA ASN A 480 -28.10 4.99 -15.10
C ASN A 480 -27.47 4.11 -14.02
N TYR A 481 -28.20 3.13 -13.51
CA TYR A 481 -27.69 2.17 -12.53
C TYR A 481 -26.65 1.23 -13.15
N ALA A 482 -26.94 0.70 -14.34
CA ALA A 482 -25.99 -0.13 -15.09
C ALA A 482 -24.71 0.65 -15.44
N TYR A 483 -24.85 1.92 -15.84
CA TYR A 483 -23.69 2.78 -16.12
C TYR A 483 -22.87 3.08 -14.83
N ARG A 484 -23.54 3.22 -13.68
CA ARG A 484 -22.85 3.38 -12.40
C ARG A 484 -21.97 2.15 -12.08
N GLU A 485 -22.50 0.95 -12.24
CA GLU A 485 -21.74 -0.29 -12.02
C GLU A 485 -20.51 -0.38 -12.95
N LEU A 486 -20.70 0.00 -14.22
CA LEU A 486 -19.61 0.06 -15.20
C LEU A 486 -18.52 1.06 -14.77
N MET A 487 -18.92 2.26 -14.35
CA MET A 487 -17.98 3.29 -13.89
C MET A 487 -17.22 2.86 -12.62
N ILE A 488 -17.86 2.14 -11.70
CA ILE A 488 -17.19 1.57 -10.52
C ILE A 488 -16.15 0.53 -10.96
N ALA A 489 -16.49 -0.33 -11.92
CA ALA A 489 -15.57 -1.34 -12.45
C ALA A 489 -14.36 -0.75 -13.19
N GLU A 490 -14.40 0.54 -13.60
CA GLU A 490 -13.25 1.27 -14.17
C GLU A 490 -12.24 1.72 -13.12
N GLY A 491 -12.54 1.60 -11.82
CA GLY A 491 -11.67 2.00 -10.72
C GLY A 491 -10.31 1.32 -10.75
N SER A 492 -9.29 2.04 -10.29
CA SER A 492 -7.90 1.54 -10.28
C SER A 492 -7.69 0.34 -9.36
N ASP A 493 -8.44 0.28 -8.27
CA ASP A 493 -8.24 -0.66 -7.17
C ASP A 493 -8.34 -2.12 -7.62
N TRP A 494 -9.28 -2.43 -8.51
CA TRP A 494 -9.45 -3.79 -9.04
C TRP A 494 -8.18 -4.26 -9.74
N PHE A 495 -7.64 -3.46 -10.64
CA PHE A 495 -6.44 -3.78 -11.42
C PHE A 495 -5.18 -3.77 -10.58
N TRP A 496 -5.12 -2.99 -9.49
CA TRP A 496 -4.02 -2.98 -8.54
C TRP A 496 -3.82 -4.34 -7.88
N TRP A 497 -4.91 -5.01 -7.49
CA TRP A 497 -4.88 -6.29 -6.78
C TRP A 497 -4.86 -7.53 -7.69
N TYR A 498 -5.00 -7.36 -9.01
CA TYR A 498 -4.87 -8.47 -9.95
C TYR A 498 -3.40 -8.73 -10.29
N GLY A 499 -2.94 -9.98 -10.06
CA GLY A 499 -1.61 -10.46 -10.47
C GLY A 499 -0.45 -9.67 -9.86
N GLU A 500 0.75 -10.02 -10.30
CA GLU A 500 1.99 -9.39 -9.83
C GLU A 500 2.02 -7.86 -10.09
N PRO A 501 2.65 -7.08 -9.20
CA PRO A 501 3.42 -7.50 -8.02
C PRO A 501 2.66 -7.36 -6.70
N ASN A 502 1.37 -7.02 -6.71
CA ASN A 502 0.60 -6.66 -5.52
C ASN A 502 -0.23 -7.85 -5.02
N ASN A 503 -0.41 -7.93 -3.71
CA ASN A 503 -1.25 -8.93 -3.05
C ASN A 503 -1.84 -8.31 -1.76
N SER A 504 -3.16 -8.34 -1.60
CA SER A 504 -3.87 -7.81 -0.44
C SER A 504 -4.03 -8.85 0.68
N GLY A 505 -3.72 -10.11 0.43
CA GLY A 505 -4.15 -11.22 1.27
C GLY A 505 -5.66 -11.51 1.17
N GLN A 506 -6.43 -10.65 0.50
CA GLN A 506 -7.87 -10.75 0.28
C GLN A 506 -8.24 -10.54 -1.20
N ASP A 507 -7.34 -10.80 -2.12
CA ASP A 507 -7.50 -10.56 -3.56
C ASP A 507 -8.76 -11.21 -4.13
N TYR A 508 -9.16 -12.37 -3.57
CA TYR A 508 -10.40 -13.06 -3.95
C TYR A 508 -11.67 -12.24 -3.67
N VAL A 509 -11.65 -11.35 -2.67
CA VAL A 509 -12.78 -10.45 -2.37
C VAL A 509 -12.83 -9.34 -3.42
N PHE A 510 -11.68 -8.78 -3.80
CA PHE A 510 -11.60 -7.79 -4.88
C PHE A 510 -12.04 -8.39 -6.22
N ASP A 511 -11.59 -9.62 -6.54
CA ASP A 511 -12.03 -10.34 -7.74
C ASP A 511 -13.55 -10.59 -7.75
N TYR A 512 -14.09 -11.03 -6.61
CA TYR A 512 -15.53 -11.22 -6.46
C TYR A 512 -16.28 -9.91 -6.71
N MET A 513 -15.93 -8.84 -6.02
CA MET A 513 -16.57 -7.53 -6.19
C MET A 513 -16.51 -7.03 -7.63
N TYR A 514 -15.35 -7.12 -8.27
CA TYR A 514 -15.18 -6.69 -9.65
C TYR A 514 -16.10 -7.46 -10.61
N ARG A 515 -16.13 -8.79 -10.51
CA ARG A 515 -16.98 -9.62 -11.38
C ARG A 515 -18.47 -9.38 -11.12
N GLU A 516 -18.88 -9.20 -9.86
CA GLU A 516 -20.27 -8.85 -9.53
C GLU A 516 -20.67 -7.48 -10.11
N ARG A 517 -19.79 -6.48 -10.10
CA ARG A 517 -20.05 -5.21 -10.79
C ARG A 517 -20.34 -5.43 -12.27
N LEU A 518 -19.52 -6.20 -12.95
CA LEU A 518 -19.74 -6.50 -14.38
C LEU A 518 -21.04 -7.28 -14.60
N LYS A 519 -21.34 -8.30 -13.77
CA LYS A 519 -22.62 -9.03 -13.84
C LYS A 519 -23.83 -8.10 -13.64
N ASN A 520 -23.76 -7.21 -12.65
CA ASN A 520 -24.83 -6.26 -12.36
C ASN A 520 -25.16 -5.38 -13.56
N VAL A 521 -24.19 -5.03 -14.41
CA VAL A 521 -24.47 -4.31 -15.65
C VAL A 521 -25.46 -5.08 -16.52
N TYR A 522 -25.25 -6.40 -16.72
CA TYR A 522 -26.15 -7.23 -17.52
C TYR A 522 -27.51 -7.39 -16.84
N LEU A 523 -27.54 -7.73 -15.55
CA LEU A 523 -28.78 -7.95 -14.80
C LEU A 523 -29.67 -6.71 -14.76
N LEU A 524 -29.09 -5.54 -14.58
CA LEU A 524 -29.82 -4.25 -14.61
C LEU A 524 -30.40 -3.93 -15.99
N LEU A 525 -29.86 -4.49 -17.04
CA LEU A 525 -30.34 -4.36 -18.42
C LEU A 525 -31.29 -5.51 -18.84
N ASP A 526 -31.74 -6.35 -17.90
CA ASP A 526 -32.53 -7.55 -18.15
C ASP A 526 -31.84 -8.54 -19.13
N LEU A 527 -30.51 -8.59 -19.11
CA LEU A 527 -29.68 -9.51 -19.89
C LEU A 527 -29.06 -10.59 -19.01
N GLU A 528 -28.80 -11.75 -19.59
CA GLU A 528 -28.04 -12.82 -18.90
C GLU A 528 -26.54 -12.51 -18.91
N PRO A 529 -25.88 -12.49 -17.74
CA PRO A 529 -24.44 -12.29 -17.68
C PRO A 529 -23.67 -13.45 -18.37
N PRO A 530 -22.57 -13.18 -19.06
CA PRO A 530 -21.71 -14.22 -19.60
C PRO A 530 -21.19 -15.18 -18.53
N GLU A 531 -21.17 -16.48 -18.84
CA GLU A 531 -20.81 -17.54 -17.90
C GLU A 531 -19.39 -17.37 -17.32
N TYR A 532 -18.46 -16.84 -18.10
CA TYR A 532 -17.08 -16.60 -17.66
C TYR A 532 -16.97 -15.61 -16.47
N LEU A 533 -17.98 -14.76 -16.23
CA LEU A 533 -18.01 -13.89 -15.06
C LEU A 533 -18.29 -14.65 -13.73
N ASN A 534 -18.71 -15.92 -13.81
CA ASN A 534 -18.85 -16.78 -12.63
C ASN A 534 -17.50 -17.40 -12.20
N GLU A 535 -16.51 -17.39 -13.07
CA GLU A 535 -15.18 -17.92 -12.80
C GLU A 535 -14.25 -16.83 -12.26
N SER A 536 -13.49 -17.16 -11.21
CA SER A 536 -12.47 -16.24 -10.69
C SER A 536 -11.41 -15.95 -11.76
N LEU A 537 -11.05 -14.69 -11.89
CA LEU A 537 -9.88 -14.26 -12.68
C LEU A 537 -8.57 -14.70 -12.01
N ILE A 538 -8.60 -14.80 -10.67
CA ILE A 538 -7.48 -15.30 -9.88
C ILE A 538 -7.49 -16.82 -9.99
N THR A 539 -6.68 -17.33 -10.90
CA THR A 539 -6.47 -18.77 -11.01
C THR A 539 -5.63 -19.23 -9.84
N LYS A 540 -6.29 -19.88 -8.86
CA LYS A 540 -5.72 -20.47 -7.64
C LYS A 540 -4.72 -19.55 -6.94
N VAL A 541 -4.90 -19.30 -5.66
CA VAL A 541 -3.83 -18.89 -4.76
C VAL A 541 -2.68 -19.87 -5.01
N GLU A 542 -1.70 -19.48 -5.81
CA GLU A 542 -0.43 -20.18 -5.82
C GLU A 542 0.04 -20.05 -4.38
N MET A 543 0.17 -21.20 -3.72
CA MET A 543 0.81 -21.23 -2.41
C MET A 543 2.07 -20.36 -2.53
N PRO A 544 2.38 -19.47 -1.59
CA PRO A 544 3.52 -18.55 -1.68
C PRO A 544 4.85 -19.29 -1.92
N PHE A 545 4.82 -20.60 -1.87
CA PHE A 545 5.94 -21.47 -2.23
C PHE A 545 5.47 -22.67 -3.04
N LYS A 546 6.36 -23.17 -3.90
CA LYS A 546 6.22 -24.38 -4.67
C LYS A 546 7.25 -25.40 -4.19
N HIS A 547 6.83 -26.60 -3.90
CA HIS A 547 7.76 -27.68 -3.59
C HIS A 547 8.57 -28.12 -4.82
N PRO A 548 9.82 -28.62 -4.64
CA PRO A 548 10.56 -29.23 -5.74
C PRO A 548 9.78 -30.39 -6.35
N THR A 549 9.74 -30.43 -7.68
CA THR A 549 9.08 -31.52 -8.41
C THR A 549 9.99 -32.74 -8.64
N ARG A 550 11.31 -32.51 -8.56
CA ARG A 550 12.39 -33.53 -8.68
C ARG A 550 13.62 -33.06 -7.92
N THR A 551 14.55 -33.99 -7.72
CA THR A 551 15.93 -33.66 -7.33
C THR A 551 16.58 -32.77 -8.39
N ILE A 552 17.41 -31.82 -7.94
CA ILE A 552 18.15 -30.91 -8.80
C ILE A 552 19.64 -30.98 -8.46
N THR A 553 20.50 -30.87 -9.48
CA THR A 553 21.95 -30.70 -9.34
C THR A 553 22.36 -29.52 -10.22
N PRO A 554 22.09 -28.27 -9.75
CA PRO A 554 22.27 -27.08 -10.58
C PRO A 554 23.77 -26.75 -10.74
N ARG A 555 24.10 -26.07 -11.84
CA ARG A 555 25.39 -25.39 -11.94
C ARG A 555 25.44 -24.23 -10.94
N MET A 556 26.50 -24.20 -10.19
CA MET A 556 26.76 -23.14 -9.21
C MET A 556 27.57 -22.04 -9.91
N ASP A 557 26.91 -21.21 -10.70
CA ASP A 557 27.56 -20.16 -11.50
C ASP A 557 27.06 -18.72 -11.21
N GLY A 558 25.97 -18.62 -10.42
CA GLY A 558 25.37 -17.35 -10.03
C GLY A 558 24.74 -16.58 -11.21
N LEU A 559 24.45 -17.24 -12.35
CA LEU A 559 23.89 -16.61 -13.54
C LEU A 559 22.40 -16.93 -13.71
N LEU A 560 21.63 -15.94 -14.13
CA LEU A 560 20.23 -16.14 -14.49
C LEU A 560 20.07 -17.07 -15.70
N ALA A 561 21.05 -17.12 -16.59
CA ALA A 561 21.06 -17.99 -17.77
C ALA A 561 21.03 -19.48 -17.43
N SER A 562 21.40 -19.89 -16.19
CA SER A 562 21.29 -21.27 -15.72
C SER A 562 19.89 -21.63 -15.17
N TYR A 563 18.86 -20.90 -15.54
CA TYR A 563 17.48 -21.11 -15.07
C TYR A 563 16.95 -22.54 -15.29
N ASP A 564 17.31 -23.17 -16.39
CA ASP A 564 16.87 -24.53 -16.72
C ASP A 564 17.28 -25.56 -15.67
N ASP A 565 18.43 -25.38 -15.04
CA ASP A 565 18.93 -26.27 -13.97
C ASP A 565 18.05 -26.15 -12.69
N TRP A 566 17.34 -25.04 -12.51
CA TRP A 566 16.47 -24.74 -11.38
C TRP A 566 14.98 -24.94 -11.69
N TYR A 567 14.62 -25.37 -12.90
CA TYR A 567 13.22 -25.52 -13.34
C TYR A 567 12.40 -26.44 -12.43
N ASN A 568 13.01 -27.52 -11.94
CA ASN A 568 12.36 -28.49 -11.05
C ASN A 568 12.51 -28.15 -9.55
N SER A 569 13.15 -27.07 -9.20
CA SER A 569 13.31 -26.62 -7.81
C SER A 569 11.99 -26.18 -7.20
N GLY A 570 11.90 -26.20 -5.88
CA GLY A 570 10.94 -25.42 -5.15
C GLY A 570 11.27 -23.93 -5.27
N ASN A 571 10.30 -23.10 -5.07
CA ASN A 571 10.54 -21.66 -5.01
C ASN A 571 9.61 -20.96 -4.04
N ILE A 572 10.10 -19.83 -3.53
CA ILE A 572 9.39 -18.89 -2.71
C ILE A 572 9.39 -17.57 -3.47
N ASN A 573 8.21 -17.03 -3.77
CA ASN A 573 8.09 -15.67 -4.23
C ASN A 573 7.95 -14.78 -2.99
N MET A 574 8.80 -13.73 -2.91
CA MET A 574 8.76 -12.76 -1.82
C MET A 574 7.64 -11.77 -2.10
N LEU A 575 6.39 -12.18 -1.85
CA LEU A 575 5.21 -11.36 -2.04
C LEU A 575 5.08 -10.39 -0.87
N ASP A 576 4.85 -9.13 -1.20
CA ASP A 576 4.60 -8.08 -0.22
C ASP A 576 3.18 -8.13 0.30
N GLY A 577 3.02 -7.70 1.54
CA GLY A 577 1.71 -7.35 2.07
C GLY A 577 1.08 -6.12 1.38
N PRO A 578 -0.18 -5.80 1.66
CA PRO A 578 -1.11 -5.12 0.77
C PRO A 578 -0.82 -3.68 0.36
N VAL A 579 0.12 -2.96 0.92
CA VAL A 579 0.28 -1.53 0.61
C VAL A 579 1.72 -1.06 0.46
N PHE A 580 2.72 -1.76 1.01
CA PHE A 580 4.08 -1.25 1.10
C PHE A 580 5.10 -2.24 0.56
N ARG A 581 5.74 -1.89 -0.54
CA ARG A 581 7.04 -2.45 -0.89
C ARG A 581 8.08 -1.87 0.07
N GLU A 582 8.25 -2.50 1.20
CA GLU A 582 9.52 -2.35 1.89
C GLU A 582 10.60 -2.93 0.98
N ASN A 583 11.77 -2.29 0.95
CA ASN A 583 12.92 -2.68 0.13
C ASN A 583 13.14 -4.19 0.16
N LYS A 584 12.71 -4.88 -0.88
CA LYS A 584 12.96 -6.31 -1.07
C LYS A 584 14.40 -6.50 -1.48
N ASN A 585 15.20 -6.97 -0.57
CA ASN A 585 16.57 -7.38 -0.90
C ASN A 585 16.60 -8.68 -1.70
N VAL A 586 15.50 -9.45 -1.70
CA VAL A 586 15.37 -10.70 -2.46
C VAL A 586 13.97 -10.77 -3.07
N ASP A 587 13.88 -10.96 -4.37
CA ASP A 587 12.60 -11.07 -5.08
C ASP A 587 12.08 -12.51 -5.09
N LYS A 588 12.97 -13.49 -5.19
CA LYS A 588 12.64 -14.89 -5.29
C LYS A 588 13.73 -15.77 -4.71
N ILE A 589 13.34 -16.87 -4.10
CA ILE A 589 14.26 -17.90 -3.60
C ILE A 589 13.87 -19.22 -4.28
N HIS A 590 14.85 -19.91 -4.86
CA HIS A 590 14.71 -21.30 -5.28
C HIS A 590 15.40 -22.20 -4.26
N PHE A 591 14.86 -23.41 -4.07
CA PHE A 591 15.44 -24.42 -3.19
C PHE A 591 15.22 -25.84 -3.73
N GLY A 592 16.14 -26.73 -3.42
CA GLY A 592 16.07 -28.13 -3.80
C GLY A 592 17.25 -28.92 -3.29
N CYS A 593 17.34 -30.19 -3.62
CA CYS A 593 18.45 -31.04 -3.19
C CYS A 593 18.75 -32.13 -4.22
N ASP A 594 19.95 -32.70 -4.12
CA ASP A 594 20.33 -34.00 -4.67
C ASP A 594 20.64 -35.00 -3.54
N GLU A 595 21.42 -36.06 -3.80
CA GLU A 595 21.83 -37.03 -2.78
C GLU A 595 22.85 -36.44 -1.77
N ASN A 596 23.59 -35.39 -2.15
CA ASN A 596 24.73 -34.86 -1.40
C ASN A 596 24.48 -33.51 -0.77
N ASN A 597 23.73 -32.61 -1.46
CA ASN A 597 23.62 -31.22 -1.09
C ASN A 597 22.18 -30.74 -1.06
N VAL A 598 21.95 -29.72 -0.20
CA VAL A 598 20.82 -28.80 -0.27
C VAL A 598 21.27 -27.56 -1.04
N TYR A 599 20.45 -27.10 -1.98
CA TYR A 599 20.73 -25.96 -2.83
C TYR A 599 19.74 -24.83 -2.59
N PHE A 600 20.24 -23.60 -2.60
CA PHE A 600 19.44 -22.39 -2.57
C PHE A 600 19.93 -21.42 -3.66
N ARG A 601 18.98 -20.71 -4.30
CA ARG A 601 19.28 -19.59 -5.19
C ARG A 601 18.47 -18.38 -4.75
N LEU A 602 19.15 -17.27 -4.43
CA LEU A 602 18.53 -16.03 -4.01
C LEU A 602 18.62 -15.01 -5.16
N HIS A 603 17.48 -14.56 -5.64
CA HIS A 603 17.38 -13.46 -6.62
C HIS A 603 17.44 -12.14 -5.85
N VAL A 604 18.65 -11.57 -5.77
CA VAL A 604 18.88 -10.32 -5.04
C VAL A 604 18.42 -9.14 -5.88
N ASN A 605 17.62 -8.27 -5.31
CA ASN A 605 17.13 -7.08 -5.99
C ASN A 605 18.21 -5.99 -6.03
N LYS A 606 18.87 -5.84 -7.17
CA LYS A 606 19.92 -4.81 -7.39
C LYS A 606 19.36 -3.39 -7.40
N ASN A 607 18.08 -3.20 -7.71
CA ASN A 607 17.45 -1.88 -7.78
C ASN A 607 17.02 -1.34 -6.40
N ALA A 608 16.99 -2.18 -5.38
CA ALA A 608 16.75 -1.74 -4.00
C ALA A 608 17.85 -0.79 -3.48
N SER A 609 19.02 -0.76 -4.14
CA SER A 609 20.15 0.08 -3.75
C SER A 609 20.06 1.54 -4.23
N GLU A 610 19.15 1.89 -5.15
CA GLU A 610 19.08 3.26 -5.69
C GLU A 610 18.36 4.26 -4.77
N THR A 611 17.72 3.80 -3.69
CA THR A 611 16.87 4.66 -2.85
C THR A 611 17.39 4.94 -1.44
N SER A 612 18.55 4.41 -1.01
CA SER A 612 19.06 4.68 0.32
C SER A 612 20.54 4.95 0.45
N PHE A 613 20.80 5.96 1.22
CA PHE A 613 22.03 6.73 1.39
C PHE A 613 23.07 6.16 2.37
N ILE A 614 22.89 4.95 2.85
CA ILE A 614 23.85 4.30 3.74
C ILE A 614 24.45 3.12 2.99
N ASP A 615 25.76 2.85 3.18
CA ASP A 615 26.41 1.61 2.76
C ASP A 615 25.66 0.41 3.38
N ARG A 616 24.58 -0.04 2.75
CA ARG A 616 23.72 -1.08 3.28
C ARG A 616 24.46 -2.38 3.39
N ILE A 617 24.39 -2.97 4.56
CA ILE A 617 24.82 -4.32 4.83
C ILE A 617 23.57 -5.19 4.73
N ASN A 618 23.41 -5.91 3.63
CA ASN A 618 22.35 -6.88 3.46
C ASN A 618 22.83 -8.22 4.00
N GLN A 619 22.09 -8.76 4.97
CA GLN A 619 22.40 -10.07 5.53
C GLN A 619 21.23 -11.02 5.28
N PHE A 620 21.56 -12.19 4.75
CA PHE A 620 20.63 -13.28 4.52
C PHE A 620 20.97 -14.41 5.48
N TYR A 621 19.97 -14.92 6.16
CA TYR A 621 20.08 -15.97 7.15
C TYR A 621 19.30 -17.18 6.69
N ILE A 622 19.94 -18.35 6.69
CA ILE A 622 19.32 -19.64 6.45
C ILE A 622 19.44 -20.44 7.74
N TYR A 623 18.33 -20.64 8.43
CA TYR A 623 18.22 -21.45 9.63
C TYR A 623 17.83 -22.85 9.24
N ILE A 624 18.55 -23.86 9.72
CA ILE A 624 18.40 -25.24 9.29
C ILE A 624 18.37 -26.16 10.51
N ARG A 625 17.52 -27.21 10.43
CA ARG A 625 17.49 -28.30 11.40
C ARG A 625 17.22 -29.66 10.74
N ASN A 626 17.68 -30.73 11.33
CA ASN A 626 17.29 -32.10 10.96
C ASN A 626 15.94 -32.42 11.61
N ALA A 627 14.89 -32.66 10.85
CA ALA A 627 13.55 -32.95 11.38
C ALA A 627 13.48 -34.28 12.15
N ASN A 628 14.36 -35.24 11.83
CA ASN A 628 14.32 -36.61 12.33
C ASN A 628 15.11 -36.80 13.61
N THR A 629 15.94 -35.86 14.04
CA THR A 629 16.77 -35.93 15.21
C THR A 629 16.39 -34.88 16.25
N ILE A 630 16.63 -35.21 17.53
CA ILE A 630 16.56 -34.25 18.64
C ILE A 630 18.00 -33.78 18.91
N GLY A 631 18.49 -32.90 18.03
CA GLY A 631 19.81 -32.28 18.19
C GLY A 631 19.82 -31.13 19.21
N ASN A 632 21.00 -30.57 19.46
CA ASN A 632 21.12 -29.32 20.19
C ASN A 632 20.62 -28.18 19.35
N ARG A 633 19.59 -27.46 19.81
CA ARG A 633 18.92 -26.38 19.08
C ARG A 633 18.88 -25.11 19.91
N ALA A 634 18.92 -23.98 19.23
CA ALA A 634 18.76 -22.65 19.81
C ALA A 634 17.75 -21.82 19.05
N TYR A 635 17.16 -20.83 19.73
CA TYR A 635 16.30 -19.84 19.11
C TYR A 635 17.10 -18.95 18.15
N ILE A 636 16.45 -18.44 17.14
CA ILE A 636 17.03 -17.46 16.22
C ILE A 636 17.46 -16.20 16.98
N ARG A 637 18.53 -15.54 16.51
CA ARG A 637 19.16 -14.41 17.24
C ARG A 637 18.70 -13.04 16.78
N LEU A 638 17.99 -12.99 15.69
CA LEU A 638 17.69 -11.74 14.95
C LEU A 638 16.72 -10.79 15.66
N ILE A 639 16.00 -11.24 16.69
CA ILE A 639 14.89 -10.50 17.27
C ILE A 639 14.92 -10.57 18.79
N SER A 640 14.65 -9.43 19.46
CA SER A 640 14.43 -9.36 20.90
C SER A 640 13.31 -10.31 21.32
N LYS A 641 13.56 -11.13 22.32
CA LYS A 641 12.69 -12.24 22.76
C LYS A 641 11.30 -11.83 23.26
N THR A 642 11.04 -10.55 23.46
CA THR A 642 9.88 -10.07 24.19
C THR A 642 8.69 -9.66 23.34
N ASP A 643 8.85 -9.34 22.03
CA ASP A 643 7.83 -8.60 21.31
C ASP A 643 7.51 -9.14 19.90
N ASN A 644 7.81 -10.41 19.59
CA ASN A 644 7.64 -10.88 18.21
C ASN A 644 6.41 -11.76 18.00
N PRO A 645 5.51 -11.39 17.07
CA PRO A 645 4.26 -12.09 16.83
C PRO A 645 4.39 -13.37 16.00
N TYR A 646 5.50 -13.57 15.26
CA TYR A 646 5.61 -14.69 14.33
C TYR A 646 5.90 -16.03 15.06
N PRO A 647 5.01 -17.04 14.96
CA PRO A 647 5.20 -18.34 15.61
C PRO A 647 6.52 -19.03 15.26
N ILE A 648 6.97 -18.90 13.99
CA ILE A 648 8.21 -19.50 13.50
C ILE A 648 9.45 -18.99 14.23
N LEU A 649 9.41 -17.82 14.82
CA LEU A 649 10.51 -17.24 15.58
C LEU A 649 10.67 -17.89 16.96
N ARG A 650 9.70 -18.71 17.38
CA ARG A 650 9.77 -19.56 18.59
C ARG A 650 10.38 -20.92 18.30
N GLU A 651 10.59 -21.26 17.03
CA GLU A 651 11.25 -22.47 16.62
C GLU A 651 12.74 -22.44 16.91
N LYS A 652 13.31 -23.61 17.10
CA LYS A 652 14.74 -23.79 17.39
C LYS A 652 15.40 -24.50 16.22
N PHE A 653 16.62 -24.08 15.92
CA PHE A 653 17.43 -24.60 14.82
C PHE A 653 18.78 -25.09 15.28
N GLU A 654 19.41 -25.92 14.47
CA GLU A 654 20.72 -26.52 14.70
C GLU A 654 21.84 -25.72 14.05
N HIS A 655 21.57 -25.13 12.87
CA HIS A 655 22.53 -24.39 12.07
C HIS A 655 21.94 -23.04 11.62
N GLU A 656 22.82 -22.03 11.54
CA GLU A 656 22.52 -20.72 10.95
C GLU A 656 23.64 -20.38 9.97
N LEU A 657 23.33 -20.30 8.68
CA LEU A 657 24.22 -19.76 7.66
C LEU A 657 23.88 -18.29 7.42
N THR A 658 24.87 -17.42 7.60
CA THR A 658 24.76 -16.00 7.33
C THR A 658 25.54 -15.65 6.07
N LEU A 659 24.88 -15.03 5.07
CA LEU A 659 25.47 -14.43 3.89
C LEU A 659 25.44 -12.92 4.06
N THR A 660 26.53 -12.24 3.80
CA THR A 660 26.63 -10.78 3.93
C THR A 660 27.01 -10.17 2.59
N LEU A 661 26.13 -9.32 2.06
CA LEU A 661 26.33 -8.58 0.82
C LEU A 661 26.46 -7.08 1.14
N ILE A 662 27.58 -6.48 0.72
CA ILE A 662 27.84 -5.05 0.88
C ILE A 662 28.24 -4.49 -0.49
N LYS A 663 27.48 -3.56 -1.06
CA LYS A 663 27.77 -2.93 -2.34
C LYS A 663 28.16 -3.95 -3.43
N ASP A 664 27.31 -4.87 -3.75
CA ASP A 664 27.56 -5.95 -4.74
C ASP A 664 28.79 -6.83 -4.46
N THR A 665 29.33 -6.81 -3.26
CA THR A 665 30.40 -7.72 -2.84
C THR A 665 29.89 -8.69 -1.80
N LEU A 666 29.90 -9.98 -2.13
CA LEU A 666 29.57 -11.03 -1.19
C LEU A 666 30.79 -11.34 -0.31
N TYR A 667 30.62 -11.20 0.99
CA TYR A 667 31.65 -11.53 1.97
C TYR A 667 31.67 -13.03 2.30
N PRO A 668 32.77 -13.57 2.83
CA PRO A 668 32.83 -14.97 3.25
C PRO A 668 31.66 -15.36 4.14
N PRO A 669 31.05 -16.54 3.91
CA PRO A 669 29.90 -16.98 4.70
C PRO A 669 30.28 -17.24 6.15
N ARG A 670 29.32 -17.05 7.02
CA ARG A 670 29.47 -17.40 8.44
C ARG A 670 28.50 -18.53 8.78
N LEU A 671 29.04 -19.68 9.18
CA LEU A 671 28.25 -20.78 9.72
C LEU A 671 28.32 -20.75 11.23
N THR A 672 27.17 -20.85 11.90
CA THR A 672 27.10 -21.14 13.33
C THR A 672 26.26 -22.39 13.58
N SER A 673 26.66 -23.20 14.48
CA SER A 673 25.99 -24.45 14.85
C SER A 673 25.74 -24.50 16.36
N CYS A 674 24.72 -25.22 16.76
CA CYS A 674 24.33 -25.35 18.15
C CYS A 674 25.00 -26.61 18.75
N LEU A 675 26.17 -26.44 19.34
CA LEU A 675 26.90 -27.54 20.00
C LEU A 675 26.34 -27.85 21.40
N HIS A 676 25.67 -26.89 22.03
CA HIS A 676 24.98 -27.02 23.30
C HIS A 676 23.60 -26.40 23.25
N PRO A 677 22.59 -26.87 23.99
CA PRO A 677 21.25 -26.31 23.95
C PRO A 677 21.24 -24.78 24.18
N ASN A 678 20.58 -24.04 23.28
CA ASN A 678 20.45 -22.59 23.29
C ASN A 678 21.76 -21.77 23.16
N ILE A 679 22.86 -22.41 22.70
CA ILE A 679 24.15 -21.72 22.51
C ILE A 679 24.61 -21.89 21.06
N TRP A 680 24.68 -20.77 20.35
CA TRP A 680 25.26 -20.69 19.02
C TRP A 680 26.79 -20.60 19.09
N THR A 681 27.48 -21.47 18.39
CA THR A 681 28.94 -21.53 18.33
C THR A 681 29.39 -21.41 16.88
N LEU A 682 30.44 -20.63 16.62
CA LEU A 682 31.02 -20.51 15.26
C LEU A 682 31.49 -21.88 14.80
N ALA A 683 31.05 -22.30 13.64
CA ALA A 683 31.43 -23.57 13.00
C ALA A 683 32.26 -23.31 11.74
N ASN A 684 32.95 -24.33 11.28
CA ASN A 684 33.73 -24.25 10.05
C ASN A 684 32.77 -24.32 8.83
N PRO A 685 32.74 -23.33 7.90
CA PRO A 685 31.95 -23.36 6.70
C PRO A 685 32.57 -24.18 5.55
N ASP A 686 33.72 -24.83 5.77
CA ASP A 686 34.38 -25.59 4.69
C ASP A 686 33.43 -26.65 4.10
N GLY A 687 33.37 -26.68 2.77
CA GLY A 687 32.46 -27.56 2.02
C GLY A 687 31.14 -26.88 1.58
N ILE A 688 30.80 -25.70 2.11
CA ILE A 688 29.70 -24.91 1.58
C ILE A 688 30.24 -24.18 0.32
N ASP A 689 29.56 -24.41 -0.82
CA ASP A 689 29.89 -23.70 -2.06
C ASP A 689 28.92 -22.52 -2.26
N ILE A 690 29.46 -21.34 -2.50
CA ILE A 690 28.67 -20.12 -2.68
C ILE A 690 29.24 -19.31 -3.82
N VAL A 691 28.39 -18.99 -4.78
CA VAL A 691 28.74 -18.18 -5.96
C VAL A 691 27.79 -17.00 -6.11
N TYR A 692 28.31 -15.83 -6.36
CA TYR A 692 27.53 -14.62 -6.61
C TYR A 692 28.00 -13.92 -7.89
N ASN A 693 27.07 -13.72 -8.81
CA ASN A 693 27.21 -12.91 -10.01
C ASN A 693 25.95 -12.05 -10.22
N GLU A 694 24.90 -12.63 -10.81
CA GLU A 694 23.56 -12.00 -10.95
C GLU A 694 22.64 -12.38 -9.79
N VAL A 695 22.80 -13.62 -9.30
CA VAL A 695 22.06 -14.22 -8.17
C VAL A 695 23.08 -14.86 -7.22
N ILE A 696 22.67 -15.15 -5.98
CA ILE A 696 23.49 -15.91 -5.03
C ILE A 696 23.07 -17.37 -5.10
N ASP A 697 23.98 -18.25 -5.51
CA ASP A 697 23.83 -19.70 -5.45
C ASP A 697 24.55 -20.26 -4.23
N VAL A 698 23.89 -21.14 -3.49
CA VAL A 698 24.39 -21.77 -2.27
C VAL A 698 24.20 -23.28 -2.34
N ALA A 699 25.23 -24.05 -2.10
CA ALA A 699 25.18 -25.50 -1.92
C ALA A 699 25.73 -25.88 -0.53
N ILE A 700 24.93 -26.59 0.26
CA ILE A 700 25.29 -27.01 1.62
C ILE A 700 25.28 -28.54 1.66
N PRO A 701 26.42 -29.22 1.97
CA PRO A 701 26.44 -30.67 2.10
C PRO A 701 25.54 -31.17 3.22
N PHE A 702 24.75 -32.20 2.96
CA PHE A 702 23.92 -32.85 3.99
C PHE A 702 24.76 -33.40 5.15
N ASP A 703 25.95 -33.87 4.84
CA ASP A 703 26.87 -34.40 5.87
C ASP A 703 27.30 -33.31 6.88
N LEU A 704 27.44 -32.04 6.40
CA LEU A 704 27.72 -30.91 7.29
C LEU A 704 26.54 -30.58 8.20
N LEU A 705 25.33 -30.88 7.77
CA LEU A 705 24.09 -30.68 8.50
C LEU A 705 23.71 -31.89 9.38
N GLY A 706 24.50 -32.97 9.34
CA GLY A 706 24.22 -34.20 10.07
C GLY A 706 22.98 -34.96 9.60
N VAL A 707 22.54 -34.75 8.36
CA VAL A 707 21.33 -35.34 7.79
C VAL A 707 21.69 -36.62 7.01
N GLN A 708 21.13 -37.74 7.41
CA GLN A 708 21.36 -39.02 6.77
C GLN A 708 20.41 -39.29 5.61
N LYS A 709 20.72 -40.27 4.76
CA LYS A 709 19.85 -40.70 3.68
C LYS A 709 18.47 -41.12 4.20
N GLY A 710 17.41 -40.60 3.63
CA GLY A 710 16.02 -40.81 4.09
C GLY A 710 15.54 -39.85 5.16
N GLU A 711 16.41 -39.00 5.71
CA GLU A 711 16.04 -37.97 6.65
C GLU A 711 15.66 -36.65 5.98
N THR A 712 14.94 -35.83 6.71
CA THR A 712 14.39 -34.54 6.22
C THR A 712 15.09 -33.38 6.91
N VAL A 713 15.58 -32.44 6.13
CA VAL A 713 16.01 -31.13 6.59
C VAL A 713 14.83 -30.16 6.54
N GLU A 714 14.63 -29.44 7.63
CA GLU A 714 13.72 -28.29 7.69
C GLU A 714 14.52 -27.01 7.74
N PHE A 715 14.06 -25.98 7.05
CA PHE A 715 14.76 -24.71 6.98
C PHE A 715 13.79 -23.52 6.95
N PHE A 716 14.35 -22.38 7.35
CA PHE A 716 13.69 -21.08 7.38
C PHE A 716 14.68 -20.02 6.94
N MET A 717 14.20 -19.02 6.20
CA MET A 717 15.05 -17.93 5.71
C MET A 717 14.57 -16.58 6.24
N ALA A 718 15.52 -15.69 6.52
CA ALA A 718 15.26 -14.30 6.89
C ALA A 718 16.33 -13.40 6.27
N ASN A 719 16.01 -12.13 6.07
CA ASN A 719 17.00 -11.13 5.69
C ASN A 719 16.87 -9.88 6.54
N THR A 720 17.98 -9.17 6.72
CA THR A 720 18.02 -7.88 7.41
C THR A 720 18.67 -6.85 6.52
N ASP A 721 18.18 -5.63 6.62
CA ASP A 721 18.75 -4.46 6.00
C ASP A 721 19.39 -3.58 7.09
N SER A 722 20.66 -3.23 6.92
CA SER A 722 21.42 -2.26 7.75
C SER A 722 21.37 -2.45 9.27
N GLY A 723 21.10 -3.68 9.75
CA GLY A 723 21.08 -4.03 11.18
C GLY A 723 19.71 -4.51 11.66
N VAL A 724 19.64 -4.96 12.88
CA VAL A 724 18.57 -5.73 13.52
C VAL A 724 17.14 -5.14 13.45
N LYS A 725 16.97 -3.88 13.01
CA LYS A 725 15.67 -3.20 13.06
C LYS A 725 14.73 -3.56 11.90
N ASN A 726 15.25 -4.01 10.77
CA ASN A 726 14.43 -4.32 9.58
C ASN A 726 14.66 -5.78 9.19
N THR A 727 14.06 -6.69 9.94
CA THR A 727 14.11 -8.13 9.61
C THR A 727 12.89 -8.47 8.77
N HIS A 728 13.14 -8.89 7.53
CA HIS A 728 12.10 -9.39 6.63
C HIS A 728 12.06 -10.91 6.72
N ILE A 729 10.87 -11.44 6.97
CA ILE A 729 10.61 -12.86 7.04
C ILE A 729 9.72 -13.22 5.87
N PRO A 730 10.26 -13.90 4.84
CA PRO A 730 9.49 -14.19 3.63
C PRO A 730 8.32 -15.13 3.85
N GLN A 731 8.34 -15.91 4.93
CA GLN A 731 7.30 -16.90 5.23
C GLN A 731 7.24 -17.25 6.72
N GLU A 732 6.02 -17.55 7.18
CA GLU A 732 5.72 -18.00 8.53
C GLU A 732 5.80 -19.53 8.68
N ILE A 733 6.25 -20.27 7.68
CA ILE A 733 6.29 -21.72 7.66
C ILE A 733 7.69 -22.27 7.44
N LEU A 734 7.95 -23.43 8.06
CA LEU A 734 9.13 -24.23 7.79
C LEU A 734 9.00 -24.95 6.45
N LEU A 735 10.02 -24.84 5.61
CA LEU A 735 10.14 -25.62 4.40
C LEU A 735 10.97 -26.86 4.64
N SER A 736 10.74 -27.91 3.87
CA SER A 736 11.39 -29.19 4.06
C SER A 736 11.89 -29.82 2.78
N LEU A 737 13.01 -30.53 2.86
CA LEU A 737 13.60 -31.33 1.81
C LEU A 737 14.07 -32.67 2.39
N THR A 738 13.81 -33.79 1.70
CA THR A 738 14.27 -35.10 2.12
C THR A 738 15.50 -35.51 1.32
N ARG A 739 16.56 -35.95 2.00
CA ARG A 739 17.76 -36.52 1.38
C ARG A 739 17.42 -37.88 0.77
N ASN A 740 17.48 -38.02 -0.53
CA ASN A 740 17.14 -39.23 -1.25
C ASN A 740 18.26 -40.29 -1.21
#